data_d7464b59f1007ac82ed8a49585f48f9e
#
_entry.id   d7464b59f1007ac82ed8a49585f48f9e
#
_cell.length_a   1.000
_cell.length_b   1.000
_cell.length_c   1.000
_cell.angle_alpha   90.00
_cell.angle_beta   90.00
_cell.angle_gamma   90.00
#
_symmetry.space_group_name_H-M   'P 1'
#
loop_
_entity.id
_entity.type
_entity.pdbx_description
1 polymer ?
#
loop_
_entity_poly.entity_id
_entity_poly.type
_entity_poly.pdbx_seq_one_letter_code
_entity_poly.pdbx_strand_id
1 'polypeptide(L)'
;MDSGGAVDTICRMCGRYCPVKVIVEDGKVSKIEGIPGNFVTRGGVCGKGIAAVQLEYDPKRLLRPLKRIGERGSGHWETLTWDQALNEISSKLLKIREKYGAKALVYHHGAAIQHTWGYVRRLMNAWGSPNEAGHSHLCHIPRQLAHSLTYGGMPQADYDNTRLMLLWGYNPVYSSILHYAPQILDAKERGAKLIVVDPIFTAIASKADIWLQPRPGTDGALALAMLNVIINENLYDRAFVEKWTVGFDRLRESVQVYKPEMASEITWVPAEKIREVARLYATTRPAVLEEGNGIDQHTNVVQTDRVIAILRAVTGNLGVPGGHLFRPGSGLADITLAKIAPKEPSITLSTLYTKLSGQISTPHVVDALLTGKPYPIKAMIVHGSAAGAIASNADKTLEAYRRLDLLVVHEQFMTDVAEIADYVLPAATFMEQSCLVANPPAGPAPTKDTAYLGMMEKAVEPEGEAWSDHDLIWSLARRLGLGEYFTTPEELYDEELKPLGLSVAKLREHPGGYIRKLKPEELYGTFEKSGFNTPTGKVELWSKTLEEYGYVPLPIYTEPAESPLSAPEVVKDYPLVCGVSVHLGLFTHTQYRTLPWLKEIYPGASVYINPATARKLGVSNGDAVYVESPRGKISVSACVTEMVDPRVVQVTWGWGQPYASGDRANTLTGDAERCPISGATGNRSFLCRVVKVEAN
;
A
#
# COMPACT_ATOMS: atom_id res chain seq x y z
N MET A 1 -39.75 18.53 -6.68
CA MET A 1 -38.41 17.96 -6.54
C MET A 1 -38.56 16.88 -5.47
N ASP A 2 -38.40 15.64 -5.88
CA ASP A 2 -38.53 14.52 -4.93
C ASP A 2 -37.40 14.63 -3.88
N SER A 3 -37.82 14.78 -2.64
CA SER A 3 -36.98 15.18 -1.52
C SER A 3 -36.20 14.06 -0.86
N GLY A 4 -36.11 12.90 -1.46
CA GLY A 4 -35.34 11.80 -0.92
C GLY A 4 -35.09 10.70 -1.93
N GLY A 5 -33.87 10.19 -1.98
CA GLY A 5 -33.45 9.13 -2.88
C GLY A 5 -32.38 8.24 -2.25
N ALA A 6 -32.19 7.07 -2.84
CA ALA A 6 -31.09 6.18 -2.46
C ALA A 6 -30.29 5.85 -3.71
N VAL A 7 -28.97 5.98 -3.63
CA VAL A 7 -28.04 5.66 -4.72
C VAL A 7 -27.17 4.50 -4.31
N ASP A 8 -27.22 3.43 -5.08
CA ASP A 8 -26.26 2.32 -4.93
C ASP A 8 -24.96 2.70 -5.64
N THR A 9 -23.87 2.70 -4.87
CA THR A 9 -22.55 3.13 -5.34
C THR A 9 -21.44 2.32 -4.71
N ILE A 10 -20.19 2.71 -4.93
CA ILE A 10 -19.02 2.04 -4.42
C ILE A 10 -18.24 2.95 -3.47
N CYS A 11 -18.10 2.54 -2.22
CA CYS A 11 -17.35 3.26 -1.20
C CYS A 11 -15.85 3.33 -1.54
N ARG A 12 -15.28 4.53 -1.47
CA ARG A 12 -13.85 4.81 -1.69
C ARG A 12 -13.12 5.29 -0.42
N MET A 13 -13.68 5.06 0.75
CA MET A 13 -12.98 5.34 2.02
C MET A 13 -11.70 4.51 2.22
N CYS A 14 -11.50 3.48 1.39
CA CYS A 14 -10.24 2.72 1.28
C CYS A 14 -10.20 1.97 -0.07
N GLY A 15 -9.12 1.24 -0.34
CA GLY A 15 -8.97 0.45 -1.58
C GLY A 15 -9.75 -0.87 -1.64
N ARG A 16 -10.87 -1.01 -0.87
CA ARG A 16 -11.66 -2.26 -0.84
C ARG A 16 -12.90 -2.23 -1.73
N TYR A 17 -13.29 -1.07 -2.24
CA TYR A 17 -14.38 -0.93 -3.21
C TYR A 17 -15.69 -1.60 -2.75
N CYS A 18 -16.11 -1.35 -1.51
CA CYS A 18 -17.33 -1.92 -0.94
C CYS A 18 -18.57 -1.34 -1.59
N PRO A 19 -19.50 -2.14 -2.14
CA PRO A 19 -20.82 -1.66 -2.53
C PRO A 19 -21.60 -1.15 -1.32
N VAL A 20 -22.15 0.06 -1.45
CA VAL A 20 -22.91 0.75 -0.40
C VAL A 20 -24.12 1.47 -1.00
N LYS A 21 -25.10 1.70 -0.15
CA LYS A 21 -26.28 2.53 -0.43
C LYS A 21 -26.10 3.88 0.26
N VAL A 22 -26.09 4.96 -0.53
CA VAL A 22 -26.06 6.34 -0.04
C VAL A 22 -27.49 6.86 -0.02
N ILE A 23 -27.95 7.28 1.15
CA ILE A 23 -29.27 7.87 1.37
C ILE A 23 -29.13 9.39 1.24
N VAL A 24 -29.94 10.00 0.38
CA VAL A 24 -29.95 11.43 0.11
C VAL A 24 -31.28 11.99 0.54
N GLU A 25 -31.28 13.01 1.40
CA GLU A 25 -32.45 13.73 1.88
C GLU A 25 -32.20 15.23 1.63
N ASP A 26 -33.17 15.91 1.04
CA ASP A 26 -33.06 17.33 0.69
C ASP A 26 -31.77 17.71 -0.06
N GLY A 27 -31.33 16.81 -0.98
CA GLY A 27 -30.12 16.99 -1.78
C GLY A 27 -28.81 16.76 -1.04
N LYS A 28 -28.86 16.28 0.21
CA LYS A 28 -27.68 16.00 1.04
C LYS A 28 -27.60 14.54 1.45
N VAL A 29 -26.38 14.02 1.54
CA VAL A 29 -26.14 12.69 2.10
C VAL A 29 -26.49 12.69 3.59
N SER A 30 -27.48 11.89 3.97
CA SER A 30 -27.91 11.74 5.36
C SER A 30 -27.32 10.48 6.01
N LYS A 31 -27.12 9.40 5.25
CA LYS A 31 -26.68 8.10 5.76
C LYS A 31 -26.01 7.26 4.67
N ILE A 32 -25.10 6.38 5.11
CA ILE A 32 -24.50 5.34 4.27
C ILE A 32 -24.76 3.98 4.91
N GLU A 33 -25.30 3.07 4.14
CA GLU A 33 -25.66 1.72 4.55
C GLU A 33 -25.02 0.65 3.65
N GLY A 34 -24.93 -0.57 4.17
CA GLY A 34 -24.60 -1.73 3.33
C GLY A 34 -25.80 -2.11 2.47
N ILE A 35 -25.55 -2.69 1.29
CA ILE A 35 -26.58 -3.20 0.39
C ILE A 35 -27.00 -4.60 0.89
N PRO A 36 -28.25 -4.81 1.37
CA PRO A 36 -28.71 -6.10 1.83
C PRO A 36 -28.50 -7.19 0.80
N GLY A 37 -28.02 -8.36 1.23
CA GLY A 37 -27.75 -9.49 0.33
C GLY A 37 -26.53 -9.33 -0.57
N ASN A 38 -25.81 -8.21 -0.53
CA ASN A 38 -24.58 -8.07 -1.29
C ASN A 38 -23.52 -9.06 -0.80
N PHE A 39 -23.03 -9.90 -1.70
CA PHE A 39 -22.09 -10.96 -1.36
C PHE A 39 -20.67 -10.49 -1.09
N VAL A 40 -20.26 -9.28 -1.59
CA VAL A 40 -18.92 -8.71 -1.36
C VAL A 40 -18.72 -8.33 0.11
N THR A 41 -19.73 -7.67 0.68
CA THR A 41 -19.69 -7.10 2.04
C THR A 41 -20.58 -7.84 3.03
N ARG A 42 -21.28 -8.90 2.57
CA ARG A 42 -22.32 -9.60 3.34
C ARG A 42 -23.42 -8.64 3.87
N GLY A 43 -23.68 -7.59 3.10
CA GLY A 43 -24.65 -6.54 3.46
C GLY A 43 -24.12 -5.53 4.48
N GLY A 44 -22.85 -5.56 4.84
CA GLY A 44 -22.24 -4.69 5.84
C GLY A 44 -21.62 -3.40 5.28
N VAL A 45 -21.47 -2.41 6.16
CA VAL A 45 -20.65 -1.22 5.97
C VAL A 45 -19.76 -1.02 7.23
N CYS A 46 -18.50 -0.65 7.04
CA CYS A 46 -17.58 -0.47 8.17
C CYS A 46 -17.63 0.98 8.71
N GLY A 47 -17.02 1.21 9.89
CA GLY A 47 -17.00 2.53 10.52
C GLY A 47 -16.45 3.66 9.63
N LYS A 48 -15.47 3.37 8.74
CA LYS A 48 -15.02 4.36 7.74
C LYS A 48 -16.13 4.73 6.76
N GLY A 49 -16.84 3.72 6.23
CA GLY A 49 -17.95 3.95 5.30
C GLY A 49 -19.08 4.76 5.92
N ILE A 50 -19.45 4.46 7.18
CA ILE A 50 -20.46 5.23 7.90
C ILE A 50 -20.00 6.68 8.11
N ALA A 51 -18.75 6.89 8.49
CA ALA A 51 -18.19 8.22 8.74
C ALA A 51 -18.00 9.06 7.46
N ALA A 52 -18.20 8.49 6.27
CA ALA A 52 -18.05 9.24 5.02
C ALA A 52 -19.06 10.40 4.89
N VAL A 53 -20.20 10.35 5.59
CA VAL A 53 -21.12 11.49 5.69
C VAL A 53 -20.41 12.71 6.29
N GLN A 54 -19.55 12.50 7.30
CA GLN A 54 -18.78 13.59 7.90
C GLN A 54 -17.65 14.09 6.99
N LEU A 55 -17.11 13.22 6.11
CA LEU A 55 -16.14 13.61 5.10
C LEU A 55 -16.77 14.56 4.08
N GLU A 56 -17.99 14.26 3.67
CA GLU A 56 -18.71 15.04 2.64
C GLU A 56 -18.87 16.50 3.05
N TYR A 57 -19.23 16.74 4.31
CA TYR A 57 -19.50 18.07 4.86
C TYR A 57 -18.44 18.56 5.83
N ASP A 58 -17.19 18.06 5.74
CA ASP A 58 -16.10 18.55 6.59
C ASP A 58 -15.78 20.01 6.20
N PRO A 59 -15.88 20.98 7.13
CA PRO A 59 -15.67 22.41 6.85
C PRO A 59 -14.24 22.74 6.43
N LYS A 60 -13.30 21.81 6.57
CA LYS A 60 -11.91 21.97 6.12
C LYS A 60 -11.69 21.54 4.67
N ARG A 61 -12.71 21.05 3.98
CA ARG A 61 -12.60 20.69 2.57
C ARG A 61 -12.20 21.90 1.72
N LEU A 62 -11.36 21.64 0.74
CA LEU A 62 -11.04 22.60 -0.31
C LEU A 62 -12.24 22.68 -1.27
N LEU A 63 -12.76 23.88 -1.49
CA LEU A 63 -13.97 24.10 -2.28
C LEU A 63 -13.71 24.86 -3.59
N ARG A 64 -12.52 25.48 -3.74
CA ARG A 64 -12.17 26.27 -4.91
C ARG A 64 -10.70 26.11 -5.28
N PRO A 65 -10.31 26.27 -6.55
CA PRO A 65 -8.92 26.33 -6.94
C PRO A 65 -8.20 27.51 -6.26
N LEU A 66 -7.02 27.24 -5.70
CA LEU A 66 -6.19 28.18 -4.98
C LEU A 66 -4.85 28.33 -5.68
N LYS A 67 -4.37 29.57 -5.78
CA LYS A 67 -3.02 29.94 -6.22
C LYS A 67 -2.28 30.58 -5.09
N ARG A 68 -1.06 30.16 -4.85
CA ARG A 68 -0.19 30.73 -3.82
C ARG A 68 0.20 32.15 -4.17
N ILE A 69 0.14 33.02 -3.16
CA ILE A 69 0.67 34.38 -3.18
C ILE A 69 1.90 34.44 -2.26
N GLY A 70 3.02 34.98 -2.74
CA GLY A 70 4.25 35.09 -1.96
C GLY A 70 5.05 33.78 -1.87
N GLU A 71 5.77 33.59 -0.76
CA GLU A 71 6.67 32.46 -0.55
C GLU A 71 5.93 31.15 -0.30
N ARG A 72 6.57 30.01 -0.60
CA ARG A 72 6.01 28.66 -0.35
C ARG A 72 5.85 28.41 1.15
N GLY A 73 4.65 28.01 1.55
CA GLY A 73 4.30 27.77 2.96
C GLY A 73 3.91 29.04 3.73
N SER A 74 3.71 30.19 3.04
CA SER A 74 3.24 31.43 3.69
C SER A 74 1.77 31.37 4.16
N GLY A 75 1.01 30.41 3.67
CA GLY A 75 -0.43 30.28 3.97
C GLY A 75 -1.32 31.30 3.24
N HIS A 76 -0.77 32.10 2.32
CA HIS A 76 -1.51 33.11 1.57
C HIS A 76 -1.95 32.58 0.21
N TRP A 77 -3.25 32.64 -0.04
CA TRP A 77 -3.87 32.06 -1.24
C TRP A 77 -4.82 33.05 -1.93
N GLU A 78 -4.77 33.05 -3.25
CA GLU A 78 -5.75 33.69 -4.13
C GLU A 78 -6.68 32.61 -4.69
N THR A 79 -7.98 32.86 -4.66
CA THR A 79 -8.97 31.99 -5.27
C THR A 79 -9.03 32.26 -6.78
N LEU A 80 -8.98 31.20 -7.58
CA LEU A 80 -9.10 31.25 -9.02
C LEU A 80 -10.34 30.51 -9.49
N THR A 81 -10.79 30.78 -10.71
CA THR A 81 -11.67 29.84 -11.45
C THR A 81 -10.84 28.65 -11.97
N TRP A 82 -11.50 27.54 -12.27
CA TRP A 82 -10.84 26.39 -12.88
C TRP A 82 -10.16 26.74 -14.21
N ASP A 83 -10.81 27.55 -15.05
CA ASP A 83 -10.22 27.99 -16.32
C ASP A 83 -8.94 28.80 -16.12
N GLN A 84 -8.95 29.74 -15.18
CA GLN A 84 -7.74 30.50 -14.83
C GLN A 84 -6.63 29.57 -14.34
N ALA A 85 -6.93 28.71 -13.37
CA ALA A 85 -5.94 27.80 -12.79
C ALA A 85 -5.33 26.87 -13.85
N LEU A 86 -6.17 26.20 -14.63
CA LEU A 86 -5.70 25.24 -15.64
C LEU A 86 -4.98 25.91 -16.82
N ASN A 87 -5.38 27.12 -17.24
CA ASN A 87 -4.68 27.87 -18.27
C ASN A 87 -3.29 28.30 -17.81
N GLU A 88 -3.15 28.76 -16.57
CA GLU A 88 -1.84 29.10 -16.00
C GLU A 88 -0.96 27.86 -15.82
N ILE A 89 -1.51 26.76 -15.27
CA ILE A 89 -0.79 25.50 -15.07
C ILE A 89 -0.31 24.92 -16.41
N SER A 90 -1.19 24.82 -17.40
CA SER A 90 -0.81 24.28 -18.72
C SER A 90 0.22 25.14 -19.43
N SER A 91 0.08 26.48 -19.38
CA SER A 91 1.09 27.39 -19.94
C SER A 91 2.47 27.19 -19.29
N LYS A 92 2.54 27.02 -17.96
CA LYS A 92 3.80 26.76 -17.24
C LYS A 92 4.37 25.40 -17.61
N LEU A 93 3.55 24.36 -17.70
CA LEU A 93 3.97 23.01 -18.10
C LEU A 93 4.53 23.00 -19.53
N LEU A 94 3.88 23.68 -20.47
CA LEU A 94 4.37 23.79 -21.86
C LEU A 94 5.72 24.53 -21.94
N LYS A 95 5.91 25.60 -21.20
CA LYS A 95 7.20 26.31 -21.10
C LYS A 95 8.31 25.42 -20.48
N ILE A 96 7.98 24.62 -19.45
CA ILE A 96 8.91 23.68 -18.86
C ILE A 96 9.26 22.57 -19.87
N ARG A 97 8.27 22.05 -20.61
CA ARG A 97 8.49 21.06 -21.67
C ARG A 97 9.39 21.60 -22.78
N GLU A 98 9.15 22.82 -23.24
CA GLU A 98 9.98 23.49 -24.27
C GLU A 98 11.44 23.61 -23.82
N LYS A 99 11.66 24.03 -22.56
CA LYS A 99 12.99 24.31 -22.04
C LYS A 99 13.77 23.08 -21.57
N TYR A 100 13.09 22.11 -20.97
CA TYR A 100 13.74 20.98 -20.28
C TYR A 100 13.31 19.59 -20.82
N GLY A 101 12.38 19.56 -21.77
CA GLY A 101 11.80 18.32 -22.30
C GLY A 101 10.63 17.80 -21.45
N ALA A 102 9.85 16.89 -22.03
CA ALA A 102 8.67 16.30 -21.37
C ALA A 102 9.02 15.58 -20.06
N LYS A 103 10.20 14.96 -19.99
CA LYS A 103 10.71 14.22 -18.84
C LYS A 103 10.97 15.07 -17.58
N ALA A 104 10.94 16.41 -17.69
CA ALA A 104 11.05 17.29 -16.53
C ALA A 104 9.80 17.33 -15.63
N LEU A 105 8.70 16.70 -16.07
CA LEU A 105 7.47 16.52 -15.29
C LEU A 105 7.47 15.17 -14.58
N VAL A 106 7.15 15.16 -13.30
CA VAL A 106 6.74 13.98 -12.51
C VAL A 106 5.25 14.04 -12.23
N TYR A 107 4.52 12.95 -12.42
CA TYR A 107 3.19 12.78 -11.89
C TYR A 107 3.26 11.86 -10.66
N HIS A 108 3.00 12.42 -9.49
CA HIS A 108 3.07 11.70 -8.22
C HIS A 108 1.66 11.45 -7.70
N HIS A 109 1.27 10.19 -7.59
CA HIS A 109 -0.07 9.81 -7.17
C HIS A 109 -0.08 8.98 -5.88
N GLY A 110 -1.17 9.11 -5.13
CA GLY A 110 -1.44 8.31 -3.95
C GLY A 110 -2.38 7.12 -4.23
N ALA A 111 -2.56 6.28 -3.22
CA ALA A 111 -3.51 5.16 -3.28
C ALA A 111 -4.98 5.63 -3.27
N ALA A 112 -5.25 6.87 -2.89
CA ALA A 112 -6.60 7.44 -2.90
C ALA A 112 -7.24 7.42 -4.30
N ILE A 113 -6.43 7.58 -5.35
CA ILE A 113 -6.89 7.62 -6.74
C ILE A 113 -6.55 6.35 -7.53
N GLN A 114 -6.40 5.21 -6.86
CA GLN A 114 -5.99 3.94 -7.49
C GLN A 114 -6.84 3.53 -8.69
N HIS A 115 -8.13 3.88 -8.71
CA HIS A 115 -9.05 3.62 -9.81
C HIS A 115 -8.74 4.45 -11.07
N THR A 116 -7.92 5.50 -10.97
CA THR A 116 -7.55 6.39 -12.10
C THR A 116 -6.12 6.21 -12.58
N TRP A 117 -5.33 5.30 -12.00
CA TRP A 117 -3.91 5.13 -12.38
C TRP A 117 -3.69 4.83 -13.86
N GLY A 118 -4.59 4.07 -14.49
CA GLY A 118 -4.55 3.81 -15.94
C GLY A 118 -4.63 5.09 -16.77
N TYR A 119 -5.48 6.03 -16.36
CA TYR A 119 -5.66 7.33 -17.04
C TYR A 119 -4.51 8.29 -16.77
N VAL A 120 -3.93 8.26 -15.56
CA VAL A 120 -2.69 8.99 -15.27
C VAL A 120 -1.57 8.49 -16.18
N ARG A 121 -1.40 7.18 -16.30
CA ARG A 121 -0.41 6.58 -17.20
C ARG A 121 -0.66 6.94 -18.66
N ARG A 122 -1.94 6.94 -19.09
CA ARG A 122 -2.34 7.42 -20.42
C ARG A 122 -1.88 8.87 -20.66
N LEU A 123 -2.12 9.75 -19.69
CA LEU A 123 -1.68 11.16 -19.77
C LEU A 123 -0.16 11.28 -19.86
N MET A 124 0.57 10.55 -19.01
CA MET A 124 2.03 10.61 -18.99
C MET A 124 2.67 10.05 -20.26
N ASN A 125 2.11 8.97 -20.82
CA ASN A 125 2.55 8.41 -22.10
C ASN A 125 2.26 9.37 -23.26
N ALA A 126 1.08 9.97 -23.32
CA ALA A 126 0.74 10.99 -24.33
C ALA A 126 1.59 12.27 -24.19
N TRP A 127 1.89 12.70 -22.96
CA TRP A 127 2.78 13.83 -22.68
C TRP A 127 4.22 13.55 -23.08
N GLY A 128 4.66 12.29 -22.96
CA GLY A 128 6.02 11.84 -23.24
C GLY A 128 6.97 11.87 -22.02
N SER A 129 6.45 11.79 -20.80
CA SER A 129 7.28 11.65 -19.59
C SER A 129 7.24 10.23 -19.05
N PRO A 130 8.43 9.62 -18.76
CA PRO A 130 8.51 8.31 -18.12
C PRO A 130 8.37 8.36 -16.59
N ASN A 131 8.11 9.53 -16.01
CA ASN A 131 8.23 9.78 -14.58
C ASN A 131 6.87 9.75 -13.86
N GLU A 132 6.27 8.56 -13.75
CA GLU A 132 5.15 8.30 -12.87
C GLU A 132 5.67 7.80 -11.52
N ALA A 133 5.30 8.44 -10.43
CA ALA A 133 5.82 8.18 -9.09
C ALA A 133 4.71 7.98 -8.05
N GLY A 134 5.07 7.35 -6.94
CA GLY A 134 4.17 7.15 -5.80
C GLY A 134 4.86 6.51 -4.60
N HIS A 135 4.06 6.20 -3.57
CA HIS A 135 4.54 5.54 -2.35
C HIS A 135 4.39 4.02 -2.38
N SER A 136 4.18 3.43 -3.55
CA SER A 136 3.93 1.99 -3.69
C SER A 136 5.12 1.12 -3.26
N HIS A 137 6.33 1.67 -3.23
CA HIS A 137 7.54 1.04 -2.68
C HIS A 137 7.47 0.83 -1.15
N LEU A 138 6.59 1.53 -0.44
CA LEU A 138 6.27 1.36 0.99
C LEU A 138 4.97 0.57 1.20
N CYS A 139 4.41 0.00 0.15
CA CYS A 139 3.15 -0.71 0.16
C CYS A 139 3.34 -2.10 -0.48
N HIS A 140 2.41 -2.57 -1.31
CA HIS A 140 2.39 -3.93 -1.85
C HIS A 140 3.38 -4.22 -2.99
N ILE A 141 3.99 -3.21 -3.61
CA ILE A 141 4.87 -3.43 -4.77
C ILE A 141 6.12 -4.27 -4.44
N PRO A 142 6.81 -4.12 -3.30
CA PRO A 142 7.91 -5.03 -2.96
C PRO A 142 7.52 -6.50 -2.96
N ARG A 143 6.36 -6.85 -2.37
CA ARG A 143 5.79 -8.21 -2.41
C ARG A 143 5.43 -8.64 -3.83
N GLN A 144 4.78 -7.76 -4.60
CA GLN A 144 4.46 -8.05 -6.00
C GLN A 144 5.72 -8.35 -6.82
N LEU A 145 6.81 -7.60 -6.61
CA LEU A 145 8.11 -7.87 -7.24
C LEU A 145 8.67 -9.23 -6.81
N ALA A 146 8.66 -9.53 -5.53
CA ALA A 146 9.14 -10.79 -4.99
C ALA A 146 8.40 -11.99 -5.59
N HIS A 147 7.07 -11.92 -5.65
CA HIS A 147 6.24 -12.96 -6.25
C HIS A 147 6.46 -13.06 -7.77
N SER A 148 6.55 -11.93 -8.47
CA SER A 148 6.83 -11.91 -9.91
C SER A 148 8.19 -12.53 -10.22
N LEU A 149 9.22 -12.23 -9.41
CA LEU A 149 10.57 -12.78 -9.53
C LEU A 149 10.68 -14.26 -9.12
N THR A 150 9.70 -14.77 -8.38
CA THR A 150 9.73 -16.15 -7.89
C THR A 150 8.88 -17.08 -8.75
N TYR A 151 7.64 -16.68 -9.09
CA TYR A 151 6.72 -17.53 -9.86
C TYR A 151 5.81 -16.76 -10.85
N GLY A 152 6.14 -15.51 -11.13
CA GLY A 152 5.55 -14.75 -12.26
C GLY A 152 4.28 -13.99 -11.96
N GLY A 153 3.86 -13.87 -10.71
CA GLY A 153 2.68 -13.09 -10.32
C GLY A 153 2.27 -13.31 -8.88
N MET A 154 1.38 -12.45 -8.38
CA MET A 154 0.90 -12.52 -7.01
C MET A 154 -0.33 -13.42 -6.90
N PRO A 155 -0.25 -14.57 -6.18
CA PRO A 155 -1.39 -15.47 -6.05
C PRO A 155 -2.31 -15.01 -4.92
N GLN A 156 -3.55 -15.51 -4.92
CA GLN A 156 -4.56 -15.28 -3.88
C GLN A 156 -4.78 -16.52 -3.03
N ALA A 157 -5.01 -16.33 -1.72
CA ALA A 157 -5.35 -17.40 -0.79
C ALA A 157 -6.75 -17.98 -1.04
N ASP A 158 -6.88 -19.31 -0.99
CA ASP A 158 -8.15 -20.03 -0.94
C ASP A 158 -8.50 -20.41 0.50
N TYR A 159 -9.13 -19.50 1.23
CA TYR A 159 -9.53 -19.74 2.61
C TYR A 159 -10.65 -20.78 2.77
N ASP A 160 -11.44 -21.07 1.72
CA ASP A 160 -12.60 -21.98 1.84
C ASP A 160 -12.19 -23.43 2.06
N ASN A 161 -11.06 -23.85 1.50
CA ASN A 161 -10.61 -25.23 1.52
C ASN A 161 -9.34 -25.46 2.36
N THR A 162 -8.81 -24.41 2.98
CA THR A 162 -7.55 -24.50 3.72
C THR A 162 -7.69 -25.22 5.06
N ARG A 163 -6.62 -25.87 5.52
CA ARG A 163 -6.52 -26.52 6.83
C ARG A 163 -5.61 -25.77 7.79
N LEU A 164 -4.76 -24.89 7.26
CA LEU A 164 -3.88 -24.06 8.04
C LEU A 164 -3.73 -22.69 7.37
N MET A 165 -3.77 -21.66 8.16
CA MET A 165 -3.50 -20.27 7.76
C MET A 165 -2.30 -19.76 8.54
N LEU A 166 -1.25 -19.34 7.83
CA LEU A 166 -0.10 -18.62 8.38
C LEU A 166 -0.17 -17.19 7.91
N LEU A 167 -0.54 -16.25 8.78
CA LEU A 167 -0.64 -14.83 8.50
C LEU A 167 0.64 -14.14 8.98
N TRP A 168 1.33 -13.47 8.08
CA TRP A 168 2.63 -12.86 8.35
C TRP A 168 2.58 -11.36 8.13
N GLY A 169 2.72 -10.56 9.22
CA GLY A 169 2.58 -9.11 9.16
C GLY A 169 1.25 -8.64 8.58
N TYR A 170 0.19 -9.44 8.75
CA TYR A 170 -1.13 -9.25 8.15
C TYR A 170 -2.26 -9.23 9.19
N ASN A 171 -2.89 -8.07 9.36
CA ASN A 171 -4.04 -7.91 10.24
C ASN A 171 -5.32 -7.58 9.42
N PRO A 172 -6.05 -8.59 8.92
CA PRO A 172 -7.24 -8.39 8.10
C PRO A 172 -8.40 -7.73 8.85
N VAL A 173 -8.45 -7.85 10.18
CA VAL A 173 -9.49 -7.19 11.01
C VAL A 173 -9.42 -5.67 10.86
N TYR A 174 -8.24 -5.09 10.63
CA TYR A 174 -8.09 -3.65 10.41
C TYR A 174 -8.10 -3.28 8.92
N SER A 175 -7.46 -4.07 8.06
CA SER A 175 -7.29 -3.75 6.65
C SER A 175 -8.41 -4.24 5.74
N SER A 176 -9.20 -5.24 6.17
CA SER A 176 -10.15 -5.95 5.31
C SER A 176 -11.33 -6.56 6.09
N ILE A 177 -11.91 -5.77 7.00
CA ILE A 177 -12.90 -6.24 8.00
C ILE A 177 -14.15 -6.86 7.36
N LEU A 178 -14.59 -6.41 6.17
CA LEU A 178 -15.76 -6.93 5.49
C LEU A 178 -15.44 -8.00 4.42
N HIS A 179 -14.18 -8.27 4.15
CA HIS A 179 -13.76 -9.16 3.06
C HIS A 179 -12.97 -10.36 3.59
N TYR A 180 -11.67 -10.21 3.85
CA TYR A 180 -10.80 -11.34 4.23
C TYR A 180 -10.93 -11.73 5.70
N ALA A 181 -11.20 -10.79 6.61
CA ALA A 181 -11.35 -11.14 8.01
C ALA A 181 -12.48 -12.16 8.25
N PRO A 182 -13.70 -12.00 7.67
CA PRO A 182 -14.73 -13.02 7.77
C PRO A 182 -14.33 -14.36 7.17
N GLN A 183 -13.67 -14.39 6.00
CA GLN A 183 -13.25 -15.63 5.36
C GLN A 183 -12.23 -16.41 6.21
N ILE A 184 -11.29 -15.70 6.85
CA ILE A 184 -10.28 -16.28 7.75
C ILE A 184 -10.94 -16.83 9.01
N LEU A 185 -11.88 -16.08 9.61
CA LEU A 185 -12.60 -16.52 10.80
C LEU A 185 -13.52 -17.71 10.51
N ASP A 186 -14.23 -17.69 9.38
CA ASP A 186 -15.04 -18.83 8.91
C ASP A 186 -14.17 -20.07 8.68
N ALA A 187 -12.96 -19.93 8.12
CA ALA A 187 -12.02 -21.03 7.97
C ALA A 187 -11.59 -21.62 9.32
N LYS A 188 -11.31 -20.74 10.30
CA LYS A 188 -10.97 -21.17 11.66
C LYS A 188 -12.15 -21.88 12.34
N GLU A 189 -13.37 -21.41 12.18
CA GLU A 189 -14.57 -22.06 12.70
C GLU A 189 -14.77 -23.45 12.07
N ARG A 190 -14.39 -23.66 10.81
CA ARG A 190 -14.37 -24.98 10.16
C ARG A 190 -13.22 -25.88 10.62
N GLY A 191 -12.37 -25.41 11.55
CA GLY A 191 -11.28 -26.18 12.15
C GLY A 191 -9.90 -25.98 11.52
N ALA A 192 -9.73 -25.00 10.62
CA ALA A 192 -8.41 -24.64 10.12
C ALA A 192 -7.57 -23.98 11.25
N LYS A 193 -6.31 -24.39 11.37
CA LYS A 193 -5.37 -23.79 12.32
C LYS A 193 -4.97 -22.39 11.88
N LEU A 194 -4.81 -21.48 12.82
CA LEU A 194 -4.36 -20.12 12.59
C LEU A 194 -3.03 -19.84 13.29
N ILE A 195 -2.00 -19.52 12.52
CA ILE A 195 -0.70 -19.05 13.00
C ILE A 195 -0.55 -17.60 12.59
N VAL A 196 -0.09 -16.74 13.50
CA VAL A 196 0.17 -15.32 13.21
C VAL A 196 1.61 -15.01 13.57
N VAL A 197 2.32 -14.37 12.64
CA VAL A 197 3.66 -13.80 12.82
C VAL A 197 3.54 -12.28 12.75
N ASP A 198 3.67 -11.61 13.89
CA ASP A 198 3.54 -10.16 13.99
C ASP A 198 4.26 -9.65 15.24
N PRO A 199 5.06 -8.58 15.19
CA PRO A 199 5.71 -8.00 16.37
C PRO A 199 4.69 -7.36 17.35
N ILE A 200 3.46 -7.16 16.93
CA ILE A 200 2.36 -6.62 17.75
C ILE A 200 1.31 -7.71 17.99
N PHE A 201 0.82 -7.85 19.21
CA PHE A 201 -0.32 -8.72 19.52
C PHE A 201 -1.62 -8.08 18.98
N THR A 202 -1.85 -8.29 17.69
CA THR A 202 -2.99 -7.69 16.96
C THR A 202 -4.32 -8.40 17.23
N ALA A 203 -5.41 -7.80 16.77
CA ALA A 203 -6.75 -8.40 16.91
C ALA A 203 -6.84 -9.79 16.26
N ILE A 204 -6.14 -10.05 15.14
CA ILE A 204 -6.11 -11.38 14.54
C ILE A 204 -5.16 -12.31 15.32
N ALA A 205 -4.07 -11.80 15.90
CA ALA A 205 -3.18 -12.58 16.76
C ALA A 205 -3.89 -13.11 17.99
N SER A 206 -4.87 -12.37 18.55
CA SER A 206 -5.69 -12.83 19.66
C SER A 206 -6.62 -14.03 19.33
N LYS A 207 -6.77 -14.37 18.05
CA LYS A 207 -7.52 -15.52 17.56
C LYS A 207 -6.61 -16.68 17.11
N ALA A 208 -5.29 -16.46 17.11
CA ALA A 208 -4.31 -17.46 16.66
C ALA A 208 -4.20 -18.66 17.62
N ASP A 209 -3.92 -19.82 17.07
CA ASP A 209 -3.52 -21.00 17.84
C ASP A 209 -2.04 -20.90 18.24
N ILE A 210 -1.23 -20.23 17.40
CA ILE A 210 0.16 -19.92 17.67
C ILE A 210 0.44 -18.49 17.22
N TRP A 211 1.03 -17.68 18.08
CA TRP A 211 1.55 -16.36 17.76
C TRP A 211 3.07 -16.35 17.93
N LEU A 212 3.78 -15.92 16.89
CA LEU A 212 5.20 -15.65 16.91
C LEU A 212 5.43 -14.14 16.90
N GLN A 213 6.23 -13.66 17.85
CA GLN A 213 6.56 -12.24 17.99
C GLN A 213 8.03 -12.00 17.60
N PRO A 214 8.34 -11.78 16.32
CA PRO A 214 9.71 -11.52 15.89
C PRO A 214 10.13 -10.08 16.24
N ARG A 215 11.44 -9.89 16.40
CA ARG A 215 12.03 -8.56 16.38
C ARG A 215 11.72 -7.89 15.04
N PRO A 216 11.24 -6.63 15.01
CA PRO A 216 10.96 -5.92 13.77
C PRO A 216 12.13 -5.96 12.77
N GLY A 217 11.85 -6.28 11.51
CA GLY A 217 12.83 -6.34 10.43
C GLY A 217 13.62 -7.66 10.30
N THR A 218 13.26 -8.69 11.07
CA THR A 218 13.97 -9.99 11.04
C THR A 218 13.19 -11.13 10.41
N ASP A 219 12.11 -10.81 9.75
CA ASP A 219 11.20 -11.77 9.11
C ASP A 219 11.92 -12.69 8.11
N GLY A 220 12.91 -12.15 7.37
CA GLY A 220 13.73 -12.93 6.44
C GLY A 220 14.55 -14.03 7.13
N ALA A 221 15.13 -13.75 8.32
CA ALA A 221 15.87 -14.73 9.09
C ALA A 221 14.95 -15.84 9.60
N LEU A 222 13.75 -15.48 10.08
CA LEU A 222 12.73 -16.45 10.53
C LEU A 222 12.29 -17.37 9.38
N ALA A 223 11.98 -16.79 8.21
CA ALA A 223 11.53 -17.56 7.06
C ALA A 223 12.63 -18.48 6.49
N LEU A 224 13.88 -18.02 6.45
CA LEU A 224 15.03 -18.86 6.04
C LEU A 224 15.29 -20.01 7.03
N ALA A 225 15.11 -19.78 8.33
CA ALA A 225 15.21 -20.84 9.33
C ALA A 225 14.06 -21.87 9.19
N MET A 226 12.86 -21.43 8.87
CA MET A 226 11.76 -22.36 8.54
C MET A 226 12.10 -23.20 7.30
N LEU A 227 12.67 -22.60 6.25
CA LEU A 227 13.15 -23.34 5.06
C LEU A 227 14.26 -24.33 5.42
N ASN A 228 15.19 -23.96 6.30
CA ASN A 228 16.24 -24.85 6.78
C ASN A 228 15.64 -26.14 7.40
N VAL A 229 14.65 -26.00 8.28
CA VAL A 229 13.94 -27.12 8.90
C VAL A 229 13.21 -27.96 7.83
N ILE A 230 12.44 -27.33 6.98
CA ILE A 230 11.63 -28.00 5.95
C ILE A 230 12.52 -28.81 4.99
N ILE A 231 13.63 -28.25 4.57
CA ILE A 231 14.55 -28.92 3.62
C ILE A 231 15.32 -30.03 4.29
N ASN A 232 15.91 -29.80 5.49
CA ASN A 232 16.73 -30.81 6.16
C ASN A 232 15.93 -32.00 6.71
N GLU A 233 14.66 -31.78 7.07
CA GLU A 233 13.75 -32.84 7.51
C GLU A 233 12.95 -33.47 6.33
N ASN A 234 13.23 -33.07 5.09
CA ASN A 234 12.58 -33.55 3.87
C ASN A 234 11.04 -33.38 3.89
N LEU A 235 10.55 -32.27 4.44
CA LEU A 235 9.11 -31.96 4.55
C LEU A 235 8.55 -31.24 3.31
N TYR A 236 9.40 -30.91 2.34
CA TYR A 236 8.98 -30.26 1.09
C TYR A 236 8.24 -31.23 0.15
N ASP A 237 7.50 -30.70 -0.81
CA ASP A 237 6.85 -31.47 -1.87
C ASP A 237 7.87 -31.85 -2.96
N ARG A 238 8.39 -33.06 -2.89
CA ARG A 238 9.43 -33.56 -3.82
C ARG A 238 8.97 -33.49 -5.27
N ALA A 239 7.76 -33.94 -5.56
CA ALA A 239 7.23 -33.98 -6.92
C ALA A 239 7.09 -32.59 -7.52
N PHE A 240 6.58 -31.64 -6.73
CA PHE A 240 6.51 -30.24 -7.15
C PHE A 240 7.89 -29.64 -7.37
N VAL A 241 8.80 -29.82 -6.42
CA VAL A 241 10.16 -29.25 -6.47
C VAL A 241 10.92 -29.77 -7.68
N GLU A 242 10.93 -31.08 -7.92
CA GLU A 242 11.64 -31.70 -9.05
C GLU A 242 11.10 -31.23 -10.41
N LYS A 243 9.78 -31.16 -10.54
CA LYS A 243 9.12 -30.83 -11.81
C LYS A 243 9.08 -29.32 -12.08
N TRP A 244 8.76 -28.52 -11.06
CA TRP A 244 8.30 -27.14 -11.23
C TRP A 244 9.27 -26.08 -10.69
N THR A 245 10.44 -26.44 -10.15
CA THR A 245 11.39 -25.44 -9.65
C THR A 245 12.75 -25.48 -10.37
N VAL A 246 13.49 -24.38 -10.25
CA VAL A 246 14.90 -24.28 -10.61
C VAL A 246 15.73 -23.72 -9.45
N GLY A 247 16.95 -24.23 -9.28
CA GLY A 247 17.88 -23.73 -8.27
C GLY A 247 17.70 -24.36 -6.87
N PHE A 248 17.00 -25.51 -6.73
CA PHE A 248 16.75 -26.11 -5.42
C PHE A 248 18.03 -26.57 -4.71
N ASP A 249 19.03 -27.11 -5.42
CA ASP A 249 20.28 -27.55 -4.77
C ASP A 249 21.05 -26.35 -4.22
N ARG A 250 21.10 -25.23 -4.96
CA ARG A 250 21.70 -23.97 -4.49
C ARG A 250 20.96 -23.39 -3.28
N LEU A 251 19.61 -23.46 -3.29
CA LEU A 251 18.82 -23.04 -2.13
C LEU A 251 19.10 -23.95 -0.92
N ARG A 252 19.15 -25.27 -1.11
CA ARG A 252 19.45 -26.25 -0.05
C ARG A 252 20.79 -25.95 0.61
N GLU A 253 21.81 -25.64 -0.19
CA GLU A 253 23.13 -25.26 0.30
C GLU A 253 23.09 -23.92 1.08
N SER A 254 22.44 -22.91 0.51
CA SER A 254 22.40 -21.56 1.07
C SER A 254 21.69 -21.48 2.42
N VAL A 255 20.67 -22.29 2.63
CA VAL A 255 19.89 -22.24 3.89
C VAL A 255 20.58 -22.93 5.06
N GLN A 256 21.71 -23.64 4.86
CA GLN A 256 22.38 -24.40 5.94
C GLN A 256 22.91 -23.49 7.06
N VAL A 257 23.20 -22.23 6.76
CA VAL A 257 23.66 -21.25 7.75
C VAL A 257 22.51 -20.74 8.64
N TYR A 258 21.27 -20.82 8.16
CA TYR A 258 20.09 -20.29 8.86
C TYR A 258 19.46 -21.34 9.78
N LYS A 259 20.23 -21.83 10.75
CA LYS A 259 19.72 -22.76 11.76
C LYS A 259 18.72 -22.07 12.69
N PRO A 260 17.70 -22.79 13.21
CA PRO A 260 16.73 -22.21 14.16
C PRO A 260 17.36 -21.53 15.37
N GLU A 261 18.51 -22.03 15.88
CA GLU A 261 19.25 -21.43 16.99
C GLU A 261 19.76 -20.04 16.61
N MET A 262 20.44 -19.90 15.47
CA MET A 262 20.96 -18.63 14.99
C MET A 262 19.80 -17.65 14.73
N ALA A 263 18.73 -18.11 14.09
CA ALA A 263 17.55 -17.29 13.87
C ALA A 263 16.87 -16.87 15.18
N SER A 264 16.90 -17.68 16.21
CA SER A 264 16.38 -17.34 17.55
C SER A 264 17.10 -16.16 18.17
N GLU A 265 18.42 -16.09 18.06
CA GLU A 265 19.22 -14.96 18.53
C GLU A 265 18.88 -13.66 17.79
N ILE A 266 18.66 -13.74 16.49
CA ILE A 266 18.32 -12.60 15.61
C ILE A 266 16.88 -12.14 15.83
N THR A 267 15.94 -13.08 15.80
CA THR A 267 14.50 -12.80 15.73
C THR A 267 13.83 -12.70 17.10
N TRP A 268 14.48 -13.18 18.15
CA TRP A 268 13.92 -13.35 19.50
C TRP A 268 12.81 -14.41 19.59
N VAL A 269 12.52 -15.13 18.52
CA VAL A 269 11.60 -16.26 18.53
C VAL A 269 12.34 -17.51 18.97
N PRO A 270 11.86 -18.25 19.98
CA PRO A 270 12.54 -19.46 20.43
C PRO A 270 12.73 -20.50 19.32
N ALA A 271 13.92 -21.11 19.21
CA ALA A 271 14.27 -22.07 18.17
C ALA A 271 13.27 -23.22 18.05
N GLU A 272 12.75 -23.73 19.17
CA GLU A 272 11.73 -24.79 19.17
C GLU A 272 10.40 -24.33 18.57
N LYS A 273 10.02 -23.05 18.75
CA LYS A 273 8.82 -22.48 18.12
C LYS A 273 9.01 -22.34 16.61
N ILE A 274 10.23 -21.98 16.15
CA ILE A 274 10.55 -21.96 14.73
C ILE A 274 10.38 -23.34 14.12
N ARG A 275 10.92 -24.40 14.77
CA ARG A 275 10.76 -25.80 14.32
C ARG A 275 9.30 -26.23 14.33
N GLU A 276 8.58 -25.94 15.42
CA GLU A 276 7.15 -26.30 15.55
C GLU A 276 6.34 -25.72 14.38
N VAL A 277 6.49 -24.42 14.12
CA VAL A 277 5.73 -23.76 13.06
C VAL A 277 6.16 -24.21 11.66
N ALA A 278 7.45 -24.41 11.42
CA ALA A 278 7.96 -24.93 10.14
C ALA A 278 7.40 -26.32 9.83
N ARG A 279 7.45 -27.24 10.79
CA ARG A 279 6.89 -28.60 10.64
C ARG A 279 5.39 -28.55 10.45
N LEU A 280 4.67 -27.79 11.28
CA LEU A 280 3.22 -27.67 11.22
C LEU A 280 2.77 -27.13 9.85
N TYR A 281 3.41 -26.07 9.35
CA TYR A 281 3.11 -25.49 8.03
C TYR A 281 3.38 -26.48 6.90
N ALA A 282 4.50 -27.18 6.91
CA ALA A 282 4.88 -28.10 5.84
C ALA A 282 4.06 -29.40 5.81
N THR A 283 3.57 -29.86 6.98
CA THR A 283 2.85 -31.14 7.09
C THR A 283 1.33 -31.00 7.08
N THR A 284 0.77 -29.82 7.38
CA THR A 284 -0.67 -29.57 7.31
C THR A 284 -1.02 -28.99 5.94
N ARG A 285 -1.48 -29.85 5.05
CA ARG A 285 -1.84 -29.48 3.68
C ARG A 285 -3.33 -29.70 3.41
N PRO A 286 -4.00 -28.86 2.60
CA PRO A 286 -3.51 -27.60 2.03
C PRO A 286 -3.37 -26.49 3.07
N ALA A 287 -2.43 -25.56 2.82
CA ALA A 287 -2.19 -24.42 3.70
C ALA A 287 -2.07 -23.10 2.91
N VAL A 288 -2.57 -22.02 3.49
CA VAL A 288 -2.30 -20.68 2.99
C VAL A 288 -1.23 -20.00 3.86
N LEU A 289 -0.36 -19.23 3.24
CA LEU A 289 0.58 -18.33 3.87
C LEU A 289 0.36 -16.94 3.27
N GLU A 290 -0.21 -16.01 4.03
CA GLU A 290 -0.56 -14.69 3.54
C GLU A 290 0.27 -13.63 4.24
N GLU A 291 1.00 -12.83 3.47
CA GLU A 291 1.75 -11.71 3.99
C GLU A 291 1.02 -10.38 3.79
N GLY A 292 1.22 -9.49 4.75
CA GLY A 292 0.66 -8.14 4.74
C GLY A 292 1.71 -7.05 4.70
N ASN A 293 1.23 -5.80 4.69
CA ASN A 293 2.10 -4.62 4.67
C ASN A 293 3.04 -4.54 5.89
N GLY A 294 2.87 -5.40 6.89
CA GLY A 294 3.80 -5.53 8.01
C GLY A 294 5.25 -5.72 7.58
N ILE A 295 5.47 -6.35 6.42
CA ILE A 295 6.79 -6.67 5.87
C ILE A 295 7.30 -5.58 4.91
N ASP A 296 6.45 -4.82 4.24
CA ASP A 296 6.81 -3.98 3.09
C ASP A 296 7.79 -2.83 3.37
N GLN A 297 7.90 -2.35 4.61
CA GLN A 297 8.68 -1.15 4.95
C GLN A 297 9.99 -1.51 5.67
N HIS A 298 10.78 -2.37 5.02
CA HIS A 298 12.10 -2.80 5.48
C HIS A 298 13.14 -2.74 4.35
N THR A 299 14.40 -2.55 4.71
CA THR A 299 15.50 -2.37 3.75
C THR A 299 15.87 -3.62 2.97
N ASN A 300 15.39 -4.80 3.37
CA ASN A 300 15.61 -6.08 2.67
C ASN A 300 14.30 -6.76 2.24
N VAL A 301 13.24 -5.99 2.06
CA VAL A 301 11.88 -6.51 1.89
C VAL A 301 11.73 -7.48 0.72
N VAL A 302 12.28 -7.18 -0.46
CA VAL A 302 12.09 -8.05 -1.65
C VAL A 302 12.68 -9.44 -1.42
N GLN A 303 13.83 -9.54 -0.78
CA GLN A 303 14.43 -10.85 -0.46
C GLN A 303 13.64 -11.56 0.66
N THR A 304 13.12 -10.82 1.63
CA THR A 304 12.23 -11.36 2.68
C THR A 304 10.95 -11.92 2.07
N ASP A 305 10.26 -11.17 1.21
CA ASP A 305 9.05 -11.65 0.54
C ASP A 305 9.34 -12.81 -0.42
N ARG A 306 10.51 -12.83 -1.06
CA ARG A 306 10.92 -13.97 -1.89
C ARG A 306 11.07 -15.26 -1.08
N VAL A 307 11.67 -15.22 0.10
CA VAL A 307 11.77 -16.43 0.94
C VAL A 307 10.39 -16.91 1.40
N ILE A 308 9.47 -15.99 1.71
CA ILE A 308 8.08 -16.31 2.05
C ILE A 308 7.34 -16.93 0.83
N ALA A 309 7.55 -16.39 -0.36
CA ALA A 309 7.02 -16.95 -1.60
C ALA A 309 7.58 -18.37 -1.86
N ILE A 310 8.87 -18.61 -1.59
CA ILE A 310 9.51 -19.92 -1.73
C ILE A 310 8.94 -20.94 -0.74
N LEU A 311 8.62 -20.54 0.50
CA LEU A 311 7.94 -21.43 1.47
C LEU A 311 6.63 -22.00 0.89
N ARG A 312 5.80 -21.16 0.22
CA ARG A 312 4.56 -21.64 -0.45
C ARG A 312 4.86 -22.63 -1.55
N ALA A 313 5.88 -22.36 -2.36
CA ALA A 313 6.23 -23.20 -3.50
C ALA A 313 6.77 -24.57 -3.08
N VAL A 314 7.79 -24.60 -2.22
CA VAL A 314 8.44 -25.84 -1.83
C VAL A 314 7.52 -26.77 -1.02
N THR A 315 6.47 -26.23 -0.40
CA THR A 315 5.46 -27.03 0.31
C THR A 315 4.27 -27.45 -0.57
N GLY A 316 4.27 -27.15 -1.89
CA GLY A 316 3.24 -27.57 -2.81
C GLY A 316 1.88 -26.87 -2.65
N ASN A 317 1.87 -25.66 -2.11
CA ASN A 317 0.66 -24.89 -1.84
C ASN A 317 0.30 -23.88 -2.95
N LEU A 318 0.83 -24.05 -4.17
CA LEU A 318 0.50 -23.21 -5.33
C LEU A 318 -0.43 -23.94 -6.30
N GLY A 319 -1.48 -23.27 -6.76
CA GLY A 319 -2.43 -23.75 -7.76
C GLY A 319 -3.35 -24.90 -7.29
N VAL A 320 -3.42 -25.13 -5.99
CA VAL A 320 -4.22 -26.22 -5.39
C VAL A 320 -5.38 -25.67 -4.56
N PRO A 321 -6.51 -26.40 -4.46
CA PRO A 321 -7.58 -26.03 -3.54
C PRO A 321 -7.08 -25.91 -2.10
N GLY A 322 -7.42 -24.81 -1.43
CA GLY A 322 -6.98 -24.50 -0.07
C GLY A 322 -5.54 -23.98 0.06
N GLY A 323 -4.86 -23.79 -1.07
CA GLY A 323 -3.56 -23.13 -1.16
C GLY A 323 -3.68 -21.74 -1.79
N HIS A 324 -2.76 -21.40 -2.69
CA HIS A 324 -2.71 -20.11 -3.38
C HIS A 324 -2.97 -20.25 -4.88
N LEU A 325 -3.83 -19.40 -5.42
CA LEU A 325 -4.38 -19.47 -6.76
C LEU A 325 -3.89 -18.32 -7.64
N PHE A 326 -3.44 -18.62 -8.85
CA PHE A 326 -3.16 -17.63 -9.87
C PHE A 326 -4.43 -17.31 -10.64
N ARG A 327 -5.04 -16.17 -10.31
CA ARG A 327 -6.29 -15.76 -10.94
C ARG A 327 -6.03 -15.01 -12.25
N PRO A 328 -6.90 -15.15 -13.25
CA PRO A 328 -6.82 -14.32 -14.45
C PRO A 328 -6.98 -12.85 -14.08
N GLY A 329 -6.37 -11.96 -14.86
CA GLY A 329 -6.56 -10.51 -14.74
C GLY A 329 -8.02 -10.09 -14.93
N SER A 330 -8.31 -8.82 -14.77
CA SER A 330 -9.65 -8.24 -14.93
C SER A 330 -10.28 -8.53 -16.30
N GLY A 331 -9.46 -8.73 -17.33
CA GLY A 331 -9.89 -8.89 -18.71
C GLY A 331 -10.24 -7.57 -19.40
N LEU A 332 -10.00 -6.45 -18.75
CA LEU A 332 -10.17 -5.11 -19.33
C LEU A 332 -9.12 -4.84 -20.41
N ALA A 333 -9.47 -4.01 -21.39
CA ALA A 333 -8.51 -3.53 -22.37
C ALA A 333 -7.47 -2.59 -21.75
N ASP A 334 -6.26 -2.60 -22.31
CA ASP A 334 -5.22 -1.64 -21.94
C ASP A 334 -5.50 -0.28 -22.59
N ILE A 335 -5.78 0.71 -21.75
CA ILE A 335 -6.01 2.09 -22.16
C ILE A 335 -4.81 3.01 -21.98
N THR A 336 -3.68 2.50 -21.53
CA THR A 336 -2.53 3.31 -21.09
C THR A 336 -1.73 3.93 -22.23
N LEU A 337 -2.06 3.65 -23.49
CA LEU A 337 -1.26 4.06 -24.66
C LEU A 337 0.19 3.54 -24.62
N ALA A 338 0.38 2.32 -24.16
CA ALA A 338 1.71 1.69 -23.99
C ALA A 338 2.57 1.72 -25.29
N LYS A 339 1.93 1.73 -26.49
CA LYS A 339 2.62 1.78 -27.78
C LYS A 339 3.39 3.09 -28.03
N ILE A 340 2.92 4.20 -27.43
CA ILE A 340 3.57 5.52 -27.57
C ILE A 340 4.30 5.93 -26.29
N ALA A 341 4.42 5.02 -25.31
CA ALA A 341 5.16 5.28 -24.08
C ALA A 341 6.59 5.77 -24.39
N PRO A 342 7.11 6.73 -23.64
CA PRO A 342 8.44 7.28 -23.84
C PRO A 342 9.51 6.17 -23.74
N LYS A 343 10.44 6.15 -24.69
CA LYS A 343 11.57 5.20 -24.69
C LYS A 343 12.74 5.68 -23.84
N GLU A 344 12.75 6.96 -23.46
CA GLU A 344 13.77 7.52 -22.59
C GLU A 344 13.66 6.90 -21.18
N PRO A 345 14.81 6.67 -20.51
CA PRO A 345 14.79 6.14 -19.16
C PRO A 345 14.20 7.17 -18.18
N SER A 346 13.47 6.68 -17.19
CA SER A 346 13.03 7.48 -16.05
C SER A 346 14.21 7.97 -15.20
N ILE A 347 13.97 8.81 -14.21
CA ILE A 347 15.02 9.27 -13.28
C ILE A 347 15.69 8.14 -12.50
N THR A 348 15.13 6.95 -12.46
CA THR A 348 15.73 5.75 -11.88
C THR A 348 16.62 4.97 -12.86
N LEU A 349 16.83 5.46 -14.08
CA LEU A 349 17.60 4.80 -15.12
C LEU A 349 17.14 3.36 -15.41
N SER A 350 15.83 3.13 -15.36
CA SER A 350 15.21 1.82 -15.62
C SER A 350 15.66 0.72 -14.65
N THR A 351 15.67 1.02 -13.34
CA THR A 351 15.88 0.00 -12.32
C THR A 351 14.87 -1.15 -12.45
N LEU A 352 15.19 -2.30 -11.88
CA LEU A 352 14.28 -3.45 -11.87
C LEU A 352 12.90 -3.10 -11.28
N TYR A 353 12.86 -2.27 -10.23
CA TYR A 353 11.62 -1.75 -9.66
C TYR A 353 10.76 -1.04 -10.71
N THR A 354 11.34 -0.05 -11.40
CA THR A 354 10.61 0.74 -12.41
C THR A 354 10.18 -0.13 -13.59
N LYS A 355 11.03 -1.05 -14.03
CA LYS A 355 10.72 -1.96 -15.15
C LYS A 355 9.52 -2.87 -14.84
N LEU A 356 9.43 -3.40 -13.63
CA LEU A 356 8.37 -4.35 -13.25
C LEU A 356 7.11 -3.67 -12.73
N SER A 357 7.22 -2.50 -12.08
CA SER A 357 6.08 -1.78 -11.50
C SER A 357 5.53 -0.67 -12.40
N GLY A 358 6.34 -0.16 -13.33
CA GLY A 358 6.03 1.04 -14.12
C GLY A 358 6.04 2.34 -13.31
N GLN A 359 6.55 2.32 -12.08
CA GLN A 359 6.56 3.47 -11.16
C GLN A 359 7.97 3.80 -10.69
N ILE A 360 8.13 5.00 -10.17
CA ILE A 360 9.33 5.48 -9.50
C ILE A 360 9.04 5.60 -8.00
N SER A 361 9.94 5.14 -7.16
CA SER A 361 9.81 5.32 -5.72
C SER A 361 10.09 6.78 -5.30
N THR A 362 9.35 7.29 -4.33
CA THR A 362 9.50 8.67 -3.83
C THR A 362 10.94 9.04 -3.43
N PRO A 363 11.74 8.20 -2.77
CA PRO A 363 13.12 8.54 -2.45
C PRO A 363 13.98 8.88 -3.68
N HIS A 364 13.77 8.22 -4.82
CA HIS A 364 14.48 8.58 -6.06
C HIS A 364 14.02 9.92 -6.65
N VAL A 365 12.74 10.26 -6.50
CA VAL A 365 12.24 11.60 -6.87
C VAL A 365 12.91 12.66 -6.02
N VAL A 366 12.99 12.45 -4.71
CA VAL A 366 13.66 13.35 -3.76
C VAL A 366 15.14 13.54 -4.12
N ASP A 367 15.85 12.45 -4.39
CA ASP A 367 17.26 12.51 -4.80
C ASP A 367 17.44 13.29 -6.11
N ALA A 368 16.58 13.07 -7.12
CA ALA A 368 16.63 13.81 -8.37
C ALA A 368 16.36 15.30 -8.20
N LEU A 369 15.42 15.68 -7.34
CA LEU A 369 15.12 17.08 -7.01
C LEU A 369 16.28 17.77 -6.31
N LEU A 370 16.95 17.09 -5.38
CA LEU A 370 18.08 17.65 -4.63
C LEU A 370 19.36 17.75 -5.45
N THR A 371 19.61 16.78 -6.34
CA THR A 371 20.88 16.67 -7.07
C THR A 371 20.82 17.14 -8.52
N GLY A 372 19.62 17.22 -9.11
CA GLY A 372 19.43 17.46 -10.54
C GLY A 372 19.84 16.29 -11.44
N LYS A 373 20.11 15.11 -10.86
CA LYS A 373 20.58 13.92 -11.61
C LYS A 373 19.52 12.84 -11.63
N PRO A 374 19.43 12.03 -12.73
CA PRO A 374 20.24 12.08 -13.95
C PRO A 374 19.89 13.25 -14.89
N TYR A 375 18.76 13.90 -14.66
CA TYR A 375 18.31 15.13 -15.31
C TYR A 375 17.39 15.91 -14.36
N PRO A 376 17.24 17.24 -14.58
CA PRO A 376 16.46 18.07 -13.66
C PRO A 376 14.97 17.80 -13.78
N ILE A 377 14.29 17.62 -12.64
CA ILE A 377 12.84 17.66 -12.50
C ILE A 377 12.44 19.09 -12.15
N LYS A 378 11.46 19.63 -12.86
CA LYS A 378 11.04 21.05 -12.76
C LYS A 378 9.57 21.21 -12.40
N ALA A 379 8.73 20.24 -12.77
CA ALA A 379 7.31 20.25 -12.44
C ALA A 379 6.90 18.95 -11.79
N MET A 380 5.94 19.05 -10.87
CA MET A 380 5.27 17.90 -10.28
C MET A 380 3.77 18.17 -10.13
N ILE A 381 2.97 17.18 -10.51
CA ILE A 381 1.54 17.11 -10.15
C ILE A 381 1.42 16.05 -9.06
N VAL A 382 0.92 16.44 -7.89
CA VAL A 382 0.64 15.54 -6.77
C VAL A 382 -0.87 15.33 -6.68
N HIS A 383 -1.31 14.10 -6.79
CA HIS A 383 -2.71 13.74 -6.87
C HIS A 383 -3.08 12.73 -5.78
N GLY A 384 -3.93 13.17 -4.83
CA GLY A 384 -4.42 12.34 -3.74
C GLY A 384 -3.30 11.74 -2.87
N SER A 385 -2.27 12.53 -2.53
CA SER A 385 -1.10 12.05 -1.80
C SER A 385 -0.56 13.07 -0.79
N ALA A 386 -0.59 12.70 0.49
CA ALA A 386 0.06 13.44 1.57
C ALA A 386 1.54 12.97 1.70
N ALA A 387 2.35 13.29 0.70
CA ALA A 387 3.71 12.78 0.57
C ALA A 387 4.61 13.11 1.78
N GLY A 388 4.47 14.28 2.39
CA GLY A 388 5.24 14.68 3.56
C GLY A 388 4.94 13.84 4.81
N ALA A 389 3.69 13.42 5.01
CA ALA A 389 3.32 12.58 6.15
C ALA A 389 3.64 11.09 5.95
N ILE A 390 3.75 10.63 4.68
CA ILE A 390 3.94 9.22 4.33
C ILE A 390 5.41 8.89 4.04
N ALA A 391 6.14 9.78 3.36
CA ALA A 391 7.50 9.53 2.95
C ALA A 391 8.44 9.40 4.15
N SER A 392 9.42 8.50 4.02
CA SER A 392 10.54 8.44 4.95
C SER A 392 11.33 9.73 4.88
N ASN A 393 11.85 10.19 6.01
CA ASN A 393 12.50 11.49 6.11
C ASN A 393 11.59 12.61 5.57
N ALA A 394 10.45 12.79 6.24
CA ALA A 394 9.38 13.69 5.82
C ALA A 394 9.88 15.11 5.52
N ASP A 395 10.76 15.64 6.36
CA ASP A 395 11.25 17.02 6.25
C ASP A 395 12.16 17.20 5.01
N LYS A 396 13.04 16.23 4.73
CA LYS A 396 13.86 16.18 3.51
C LYS A 396 12.99 16.13 2.24
N THR A 397 11.89 15.37 2.30
CA THR A 397 10.96 15.27 1.18
C THR A 397 10.28 16.59 0.89
N LEU A 398 9.78 17.29 1.91
CA LEU A 398 9.16 18.60 1.73
C LEU A 398 10.17 19.65 1.26
N GLU A 399 11.40 19.63 1.78
CA GLU A 399 12.49 20.50 1.31
C GLU A 399 12.80 20.26 -0.18
N ALA A 400 12.86 19.02 -0.62
CA ALA A 400 13.06 18.69 -2.02
C ALA A 400 11.93 19.23 -2.92
N TYR A 401 10.67 19.10 -2.47
CA TYR A 401 9.52 19.58 -3.24
C TYR A 401 9.48 21.13 -3.34
N ARG A 402 10.02 21.84 -2.36
CA ARG A 402 10.16 23.32 -2.43
C ARG A 402 11.06 23.80 -3.58
N ARG A 403 11.93 22.92 -4.14
CA ARG A 403 12.84 23.27 -5.25
C ARG A 403 12.21 23.20 -6.64
N LEU A 404 10.96 22.74 -6.74
CA LEU A 404 10.25 22.68 -8.01
C LEU A 404 9.92 24.09 -8.55
N ASP A 405 10.01 24.26 -9.86
CA ASP A 405 9.56 25.48 -10.55
C ASP A 405 8.01 25.54 -10.59
N LEU A 406 7.34 24.35 -10.57
CA LEU A 406 5.89 24.22 -10.53
C LEU A 406 5.49 23.00 -9.70
N LEU A 407 4.71 23.21 -8.65
CA LEU A 407 4.07 22.18 -7.84
C LEU A 407 2.56 22.38 -7.85
N VAL A 408 1.82 21.43 -8.41
CA VAL A 408 0.36 21.41 -8.47
C VAL A 408 -0.14 20.27 -7.60
N VAL A 409 -1.13 20.53 -6.75
CA VAL A 409 -1.73 19.51 -5.86
C VAL A 409 -3.22 19.44 -6.12
N HIS A 410 -3.76 18.23 -6.36
CA HIS A 410 -5.19 17.94 -6.40
C HIS A 410 -5.57 17.10 -5.18
N GLU A 411 -6.34 17.69 -4.26
CA GLU A 411 -6.59 17.10 -2.95
C GLU A 411 -7.91 17.61 -2.35
N GLN A 412 -8.48 16.88 -1.41
CA GLN A 412 -9.70 17.27 -0.69
C GLN A 412 -9.43 18.25 0.45
N PHE A 413 -8.22 18.21 1.01
CA PHE A 413 -7.82 18.97 2.19
C PHE A 413 -6.47 19.64 1.99
N MET A 414 -6.20 20.68 2.78
CA MET A 414 -4.89 21.31 2.84
C MET A 414 -3.91 20.37 3.55
N THR A 415 -3.17 19.57 2.78
CA THR A 415 -2.09 18.71 3.27
C THR A 415 -0.78 19.47 3.37
N ASP A 416 0.23 18.84 3.98
CA ASP A 416 1.59 19.41 4.07
C ASP A 416 2.23 19.72 2.70
N VAL A 417 1.93 18.90 1.69
CA VAL A 417 2.38 19.17 0.31
C VAL A 417 1.54 20.26 -0.35
N ALA A 418 0.24 20.29 -0.08
CA ALA A 418 -0.64 21.33 -0.57
C ALA A 418 -0.23 22.72 -0.05
N GLU A 419 0.17 22.81 1.21
CA GLU A 419 0.61 24.07 1.84
C GLU A 419 1.82 24.71 1.15
N ILE A 420 2.68 23.90 0.55
CA ILE A 420 3.87 24.37 -0.18
C ILE A 420 3.66 24.40 -1.71
N ALA A 421 2.46 24.13 -2.21
CA ALA A 421 2.17 24.10 -3.64
C ALA A 421 2.09 25.50 -4.26
N ASP A 422 2.20 25.57 -5.59
CA ASP A 422 1.89 26.78 -6.36
C ASP A 422 0.39 26.88 -6.67
N TYR A 423 -0.25 25.71 -6.89
CA TYR A 423 -1.69 25.58 -7.13
C TYR A 423 -2.23 24.42 -6.32
N VAL A 424 -3.37 24.64 -5.66
CA VAL A 424 -4.13 23.62 -4.96
C VAL A 424 -5.52 23.56 -5.60
N LEU A 425 -5.87 22.39 -6.09
CA LEU A 425 -7.11 22.14 -6.84
C LEU A 425 -8.03 21.27 -6.00
N PRO A 426 -9.31 21.63 -5.80
CA PRO A 426 -10.22 20.91 -4.94
C PRO A 426 -10.71 19.61 -5.59
N ALA A 427 -10.55 18.49 -4.89
CA ALA A 427 -10.94 17.17 -5.34
C ALA A 427 -12.32 16.75 -4.78
N ALA A 428 -13.13 16.17 -5.65
CA ALA A 428 -14.43 15.61 -5.30
C ALA A 428 -14.28 14.36 -4.40
N THR A 429 -15.29 14.11 -3.57
CA THR A 429 -15.42 12.84 -2.83
C THR A 429 -15.91 11.72 -3.76
N PHE A 430 -15.95 10.49 -3.25
CA PHE A 430 -16.51 9.39 -4.04
C PHE A 430 -18.03 9.49 -4.23
N MET A 431 -18.72 10.28 -3.43
CA MET A 431 -20.16 10.52 -3.54
C MET A 431 -20.51 11.61 -4.56
N GLU A 432 -19.53 12.41 -4.96
CA GLU A 432 -19.66 13.54 -5.88
C GLU A 432 -19.22 13.21 -7.32
N GLN A 433 -18.82 11.97 -7.62
CA GLN A 433 -18.30 11.59 -8.93
C GLN A 433 -18.76 10.21 -9.38
N SER A 434 -18.79 9.98 -10.70
CA SER A 434 -19.02 8.66 -11.29
C SER A 434 -17.76 8.17 -12.00
N CYS A 435 -17.37 6.91 -11.75
CA CYS A 435 -16.28 6.29 -12.50
C CYS A 435 -16.37 4.76 -12.53
N LEU A 436 -15.71 4.15 -13.52
CA LEU A 436 -15.53 2.70 -13.56
C LEU A 436 -14.58 2.25 -12.43
N VAL A 437 -15.00 1.26 -11.70
CA VAL A 437 -14.19 0.57 -10.69
C VAL A 437 -14.06 -0.89 -11.07
N ALA A 438 -12.86 -1.29 -11.42
CA ALA A 438 -12.51 -2.67 -11.60
C ALA A 438 -11.76 -3.19 -10.37
N ASN A 439 -11.97 -4.44 -10.02
CA ASN A 439 -11.12 -5.08 -9.03
C ASN A 439 -9.72 -5.23 -9.62
N PRO A 440 -8.78 -4.35 -9.28
CA PRO A 440 -7.40 -4.50 -9.75
C PRO A 440 -6.79 -5.77 -9.12
N PRO A 441 -5.64 -6.26 -9.61
CA PRO A 441 -4.96 -7.42 -9.04
C PRO A 441 -4.74 -7.33 -7.51
N ALA A 442 -4.70 -6.13 -6.96
CA ALA A 442 -4.53 -5.87 -5.53
C ALA A 442 -5.85 -5.64 -4.77
N GLY A 443 -7.01 -5.59 -5.46
CA GLY A 443 -8.31 -5.44 -4.81
C GLY A 443 -8.85 -6.78 -4.30
N PRO A 444 -9.71 -6.78 -3.27
CA PRO A 444 -10.26 -8.02 -2.76
C PRO A 444 -11.19 -8.63 -3.79
N ALA A 445 -10.90 -9.83 -4.23
CA ALA A 445 -11.95 -10.64 -4.78
C ALA A 445 -12.96 -10.93 -3.67
N PRO A 446 -14.25 -10.77 -3.94
CA PRO A 446 -15.28 -11.08 -2.95
C PRO A 446 -15.19 -12.54 -2.50
N THR A 447 -14.86 -13.42 -3.42
CA THR A 447 -14.54 -14.83 -3.20
C THR A 447 -13.44 -15.26 -4.18
N LYS A 448 -12.81 -16.41 -3.95
CA LYS A 448 -11.75 -16.94 -4.82
C LYS A 448 -12.16 -17.09 -6.29
N ASP A 449 -13.44 -17.33 -6.55
CA ASP A 449 -14.00 -17.64 -7.85
C ASP A 449 -14.77 -16.48 -8.51
N THR A 450 -14.63 -15.25 -8.00
CA THR A 450 -15.32 -14.10 -8.56
C THR A 450 -14.39 -12.95 -8.93
N ALA A 451 -14.59 -12.37 -10.10
CA ALA A 451 -14.08 -11.06 -10.48
C ALA A 451 -15.20 -10.02 -10.36
N TYR A 452 -14.88 -8.84 -9.87
CA TYR A 452 -15.84 -7.78 -9.58
C TYR A 452 -15.53 -6.53 -10.40
N LEU A 453 -16.57 -5.99 -11.03
CA LEU A 453 -16.57 -4.74 -11.75
C LEU A 453 -17.79 -3.92 -11.31
N GLY A 454 -17.70 -2.60 -11.30
CA GLY A 454 -18.84 -1.78 -10.95
C GLY A 454 -18.67 -0.33 -11.35
N MET A 455 -19.78 0.38 -11.36
CA MET A 455 -19.78 1.84 -11.45
C MET A 455 -19.89 2.42 -10.05
N MET A 456 -18.94 3.27 -9.71
CA MET A 456 -19.10 4.22 -8.62
C MET A 456 -19.98 5.34 -9.16
N GLU A 457 -21.18 5.47 -8.62
CA GLU A 457 -22.15 6.45 -9.13
C GLU A 457 -22.21 7.66 -8.20
N LYS A 458 -22.30 8.84 -8.80
CA LYS A 458 -22.50 10.10 -8.11
C LYS A 458 -23.84 10.10 -7.37
N ALA A 459 -23.82 10.41 -6.09
CA ALA A 459 -25.01 10.50 -5.24
C ALA A 459 -25.47 11.95 -5.02
N VAL A 460 -24.54 12.90 -4.97
CA VAL A 460 -24.81 14.33 -4.75
C VAL A 460 -23.95 15.19 -5.68
N GLU A 461 -24.36 16.43 -5.89
CA GLU A 461 -23.52 17.39 -6.59
C GLU A 461 -22.29 17.76 -5.73
N PRO A 462 -21.14 18.06 -6.35
CA PRO A 462 -19.94 18.44 -5.61
C PRO A 462 -20.16 19.67 -4.74
N GLU A 463 -19.63 19.63 -3.52
CA GLU A 463 -19.56 20.81 -2.66
C GLU A 463 -18.59 21.84 -3.27
N GLY A 464 -19.06 23.07 -3.41
CA GLY A 464 -18.28 24.16 -4.02
C GLY A 464 -17.99 23.90 -5.51
N GLU A 465 -16.72 24.01 -5.87
CA GLU A 465 -16.23 23.78 -7.24
C GLU A 465 -15.30 22.57 -7.30
N ALA A 466 -15.50 21.55 -6.44
CA ALA A 466 -14.64 20.35 -6.44
C ALA A 466 -14.84 19.53 -7.73
N TRP A 467 -13.74 19.08 -8.33
CA TRP A 467 -13.75 18.28 -9.55
C TRP A 467 -13.37 16.82 -9.29
N SER A 468 -13.92 15.95 -10.12
CA SER A 468 -13.49 14.55 -10.15
C SER A 468 -12.04 14.42 -10.63
N ASP A 469 -11.40 13.30 -10.30
CA ASP A 469 -10.08 12.97 -10.80
C ASP A 469 -10.04 12.96 -12.34
N HIS A 470 -11.13 12.52 -12.97
CA HIS A 470 -11.28 12.48 -14.44
C HIS A 470 -11.39 13.88 -15.02
N ASP A 471 -12.22 14.76 -14.46
CA ASP A 471 -12.38 16.13 -14.95
C ASP A 471 -11.04 16.86 -14.99
N LEU A 472 -10.21 16.69 -13.96
CA LEU A 472 -8.85 17.24 -13.94
C LEU A 472 -7.99 16.66 -15.08
N ILE A 473 -7.91 15.33 -15.19
CA ILE A 473 -7.03 14.66 -16.17
C ILE A 473 -7.44 15.04 -17.60
N TRP A 474 -8.73 14.96 -17.93
CA TRP A 474 -9.25 15.27 -19.25
C TRP A 474 -9.11 16.75 -19.63
N SER A 475 -9.41 17.64 -18.69
CA SER A 475 -9.31 19.09 -18.93
C SER A 475 -7.85 19.54 -19.07
N LEU A 476 -6.96 18.95 -18.29
CA LEU A 476 -5.53 19.21 -18.42
C LEU A 476 -5.00 18.67 -19.76
N ALA A 477 -5.35 17.43 -20.13
CA ALA A 477 -4.94 16.84 -21.39
C ALA A 477 -5.31 17.71 -22.60
N ARG A 478 -6.56 18.20 -22.65
CA ARG A 478 -7.02 19.07 -23.74
C ARG A 478 -6.20 20.37 -23.84
N ARG A 479 -5.92 21.01 -22.70
CA ARG A 479 -5.12 22.26 -22.65
C ARG A 479 -3.64 22.05 -22.98
N LEU A 480 -3.13 20.83 -22.79
CA LEU A 480 -1.78 20.45 -23.19
C LEU A 480 -1.68 20.01 -24.67
N GLY A 481 -2.79 20.09 -25.43
CA GLY A 481 -2.81 19.68 -26.85
C GLY A 481 -2.91 18.17 -27.04
N LEU A 482 -3.33 17.42 -26.01
CA LEU A 482 -3.41 15.95 -26.00
C LEU A 482 -4.87 15.45 -26.12
N GLY A 483 -5.80 16.32 -26.52
CA GLY A 483 -7.24 16.01 -26.58
C GLY A 483 -7.59 14.83 -27.49
N GLU A 484 -6.80 14.56 -28.52
CA GLU A 484 -6.98 13.42 -29.42
C GLU A 484 -6.91 12.06 -28.70
N TYR A 485 -6.20 11.99 -27.58
CA TYR A 485 -6.05 10.79 -26.75
C TYR A 485 -7.15 10.66 -25.67
N PHE A 486 -8.00 11.66 -25.50
CA PHE A 486 -9.00 11.72 -24.43
C PHE A 486 -10.38 12.06 -25.00
N THR A 487 -11.13 11.02 -25.36
CA THR A 487 -12.57 11.10 -25.67
C THR A 487 -13.37 11.44 -24.41
N THR A 488 -14.62 11.10 -24.30
CA THR A 488 -15.33 11.23 -23.03
C THR A 488 -14.90 10.12 -22.04
N PRO A 489 -15.03 10.33 -20.71
CA PRO A 489 -14.74 9.26 -19.74
C PRO A 489 -15.54 7.98 -20.01
N GLU A 490 -16.84 8.06 -20.30
CA GLU A 490 -17.68 6.89 -20.57
C GLU A 490 -17.27 6.12 -21.83
N GLU A 491 -16.87 6.81 -22.90
CA GLU A 491 -16.33 6.14 -24.09
C GLU A 491 -15.05 5.35 -23.78
N LEU A 492 -14.16 5.90 -22.93
CA LEU A 492 -12.97 5.16 -22.51
C LEU A 492 -13.32 3.98 -21.61
N TYR A 493 -14.30 4.10 -20.72
CA TYR A 493 -14.78 2.97 -19.94
C TYR A 493 -15.36 1.87 -20.81
N ASP A 494 -16.12 2.23 -21.85
CA ASP A 494 -16.64 1.27 -22.81
C ASP A 494 -15.53 0.59 -23.62
N GLU A 495 -14.44 1.31 -23.97
CA GLU A 495 -13.23 0.70 -24.55
C GLU A 495 -12.60 -0.33 -23.60
N GLU A 496 -12.45 0.00 -22.30
CA GLU A 496 -11.92 -0.93 -21.31
C GLU A 496 -12.77 -2.19 -21.15
N LEU A 497 -14.10 -2.02 -21.17
CA LEU A 497 -15.09 -3.08 -20.95
C LEU A 497 -15.30 -3.97 -22.18
N LYS A 498 -14.97 -3.49 -23.38
CA LYS A 498 -15.22 -4.16 -24.66
C LYS A 498 -14.75 -5.62 -24.75
N PRO A 499 -13.55 -6.02 -24.27
CA PRO A 499 -13.13 -7.41 -24.33
C PRO A 499 -14.01 -8.38 -23.51
N LEU A 500 -14.73 -7.84 -22.52
CA LEU A 500 -15.66 -8.59 -21.69
C LEU A 500 -17.08 -8.64 -22.25
N GLY A 501 -17.35 -7.94 -23.38
CA GLY A 501 -18.69 -7.79 -23.94
C GLY A 501 -19.61 -6.95 -23.07
N LEU A 502 -19.04 -6.10 -22.22
CA LEU A 502 -19.72 -5.18 -21.31
C LEU A 502 -19.65 -3.73 -21.81
N SER A 503 -20.50 -2.89 -21.24
CA SER A 503 -20.51 -1.44 -21.38
C SER A 503 -20.90 -0.80 -20.07
N VAL A 504 -20.70 0.52 -19.94
CA VAL A 504 -21.16 1.30 -18.77
C VAL A 504 -22.66 1.14 -18.57
N ALA A 505 -23.45 1.18 -19.64
CA ALA A 505 -24.90 0.98 -19.58
C ALA A 505 -25.26 -0.38 -18.97
N LYS A 506 -24.58 -1.47 -19.39
CA LYS A 506 -24.78 -2.81 -18.81
C LYS A 506 -24.32 -2.90 -17.36
N LEU A 507 -23.26 -2.21 -16.97
CA LEU A 507 -22.83 -2.21 -15.56
C LEU A 507 -23.85 -1.50 -14.66
N ARG A 508 -24.51 -0.46 -15.15
CA ARG A 508 -25.59 0.25 -14.43
C ARG A 508 -26.85 -0.61 -14.20
N GLU A 509 -27.04 -1.68 -14.99
CA GLU A 509 -28.08 -2.68 -14.73
C GLU A 509 -27.78 -3.57 -13.51
N HIS A 510 -26.55 -3.50 -12.98
CA HIS A 510 -26.09 -4.27 -11.83
C HIS A 510 -25.67 -3.33 -10.67
N PRO A 511 -26.61 -2.64 -10.01
CA PRO A 511 -26.31 -1.81 -8.86
C PRO A 511 -25.67 -2.68 -7.76
N GLY A 512 -24.56 -2.21 -7.20
CA GLY A 512 -23.75 -3.01 -6.29
C GLY A 512 -22.70 -3.90 -6.95
N GLY A 513 -22.58 -3.86 -8.29
CA GLY A 513 -21.49 -4.41 -9.09
C GLY A 513 -21.81 -5.67 -9.88
N TYR A 514 -21.16 -5.77 -11.02
CA TYR A 514 -21.19 -6.95 -11.90
C TYR A 514 -20.17 -8.00 -11.46
N ILE A 515 -20.56 -9.24 -11.46
CA ILE A 515 -19.75 -10.35 -11.02
C ILE A 515 -19.58 -11.36 -12.16
N ARG A 516 -18.33 -11.63 -12.50
CA ARG A 516 -17.95 -12.77 -13.33
C ARG A 516 -17.51 -13.91 -12.43
N LYS A 517 -18.18 -15.04 -12.50
CA LYS A 517 -17.71 -16.29 -11.89
C LYS A 517 -16.60 -16.90 -12.73
N LEU A 518 -15.51 -17.26 -12.05
CA LEU A 518 -14.37 -17.96 -12.63
C LEU A 518 -14.61 -19.47 -12.55
N LYS A 519 -14.22 -20.19 -13.58
CA LYS A 519 -14.33 -21.65 -13.61
C LYS A 519 -13.17 -22.31 -12.86
N PRO A 520 -13.32 -23.54 -12.36
CA PRO A 520 -12.24 -24.25 -11.68
C PRO A 520 -10.94 -24.34 -12.50
N GLU A 521 -11.03 -24.52 -13.81
CA GLU A 521 -9.88 -24.57 -14.71
C GLU A 521 -9.17 -23.24 -14.94
N GLU A 522 -9.78 -22.12 -14.55
CA GLU A 522 -9.17 -20.77 -14.52
C GLU A 522 -8.46 -20.50 -13.19
N LEU A 523 -8.66 -21.35 -12.18
CA LEU A 523 -8.17 -21.15 -10.81
C LEU A 523 -7.09 -22.16 -10.43
N TYR A 524 -7.31 -23.45 -10.75
CA TYR A 524 -6.48 -24.55 -10.26
C TYR A 524 -5.58 -25.11 -11.36
N GLY A 525 -4.33 -25.44 -11.00
CA GLY A 525 -3.38 -26.07 -11.91
C GLY A 525 -3.07 -25.28 -13.19
N THR A 526 -3.31 -23.98 -13.22
CA THR A 526 -3.13 -23.16 -14.43
C THR A 526 -1.72 -23.23 -14.97
N PHE A 527 -0.72 -23.27 -14.08
CA PHE A 527 0.70 -23.42 -14.45
C PHE A 527 1.05 -24.76 -15.07
N GLU A 528 0.24 -25.80 -14.89
CA GLU A 528 0.49 -27.11 -15.51
C GLU A 528 0.31 -27.09 -17.03
N LYS A 529 -0.50 -26.12 -17.52
CA LYS A 529 -0.78 -25.93 -18.94
C LYS A 529 0.19 -24.95 -19.62
N SER A 530 0.55 -23.87 -18.91
CA SER A 530 1.30 -22.74 -19.49
C SER A 530 2.69 -22.53 -18.89
N GLY A 531 3.06 -23.27 -17.84
CA GLY A 531 4.20 -22.95 -17.00
C GLY A 531 3.92 -21.74 -16.10
N PHE A 532 4.90 -21.36 -15.32
CA PHE A 532 4.91 -20.13 -14.56
C PHE A 532 5.36 -18.96 -15.44
N ASN A 533 4.84 -17.75 -15.19
CA ASN A 533 5.20 -16.56 -15.96
C ASN A 533 6.57 -15.99 -15.49
N THR A 534 7.60 -16.81 -15.58
CA THR A 534 9.00 -16.51 -15.26
C THR A 534 9.88 -16.78 -16.49
N PRO A 535 11.12 -16.26 -16.55
CA PRO A 535 12.03 -16.55 -17.66
C PRO A 535 12.28 -18.05 -17.93
N THR A 536 12.19 -18.89 -16.90
CA THR A 536 12.43 -20.34 -17.02
C THR A 536 11.14 -21.14 -17.21
N GLY A 537 9.96 -20.52 -17.13
CA GLY A 537 8.67 -21.21 -17.12
C GLY A 537 8.41 -21.99 -15.81
N LYS A 538 9.29 -21.87 -14.82
CA LYS A 538 9.24 -22.58 -13.53
C LYS A 538 9.33 -21.61 -12.36
N VAL A 539 9.11 -22.09 -11.15
CA VAL A 539 9.39 -21.33 -9.92
C VAL A 539 10.90 -21.12 -9.80
N GLU A 540 11.33 -19.87 -9.75
CA GLU A 540 12.74 -19.49 -9.66
C GLU A 540 13.18 -19.32 -8.19
N LEU A 541 13.66 -20.42 -7.60
CA LEU A 541 14.32 -20.39 -6.30
C LEU A 541 15.67 -19.65 -6.40
N TRP A 542 16.33 -19.79 -7.55
CA TRP A 542 17.39 -18.94 -8.05
C TRP A 542 16.80 -18.04 -9.13
N SER A 543 16.76 -16.73 -8.89
CA SER A 543 16.15 -15.80 -9.86
C SER A 543 17.12 -15.40 -10.95
N LYS A 544 16.83 -15.82 -12.17
CA LYS A 544 17.59 -15.43 -13.36
C LYS A 544 17.53 -13.91 -13.59
N THR A 545 16.37 -13.30 -13.38
CA THR A 545 16.22 -11.86 -13.52
C THR A 545 17.08 -11.08 -12.51
N LEU A 546 17.14 -11.51 -11.25
CA LEU A 546 18.01 -10.84 -10.27
C LEU A 546 19.48 -10.96 -10.65
N GLU A 547 19.90 -12.13 -11.13
CA GLU A 547 21.28 -12.36 -11.61
C GLU A 547 21.62 -11.44 -12.80
N GLU A 548 20.73 -11.32 -13.78
CA GLU A 548 20.90 -10.44 -14.95
C GLU A 548 21.02 -8.95 -14.57
N TYR A 549 20.36 -8.52 -13.49
CA TYR A 549 20.44 -7.16 -12.96
C TYR A 549 21.55 -6.96 -11.93
N GLY A 550 22.39 -7.97 -11.67
CA GLY A 550 23.51 -7.88 -10.75
C GLY A 550 23.12 -7.95 -9.26
N TYR A 551 21.89 -8.40 -8.95
CA TYR A 551 21.46 -8.66 -7.58
C TYR A 551 21.73 -10.10 -7.16
N VAL A 552 21.76 -10.34 -5.85
CA VAL A 552 21.87 -11.71 -5.31
C VAL A 552 20.65 -12.53 -5.74
N PRO A 553 20.82 -13.63 -6.49
CA PRO A 553 19.70 -14.36 -7.08
C PRO A 553 18.99 -15.30 -6.12
N LEU A 554 19.64 -15.70 -5.02
CA LEU A 554 19.04 -16.46 -3.90
C LEU A 554 18.49 -15.50 -2.85
N PRO A 555 17.44 -15.88 -2.12
CA PRO A 555 17.00 -15.09 -0.97
C PRO A 555 18.05 -15.15 0.15
N ILE A 556 18.37 -13.99 0.68
CA ILE A 556 19.31 -13.81 1.80
C ILE A 556 18.68 -12.93 2.86
N TYR A 557 19.07 -13.13 4.10
CA TYR A 557 18.80 -12.19 5.17
C TYR A 557 19.88 -11.11 5.24
N THR A 558 19.43 -9.87 5.41
CA THR A 558 20.31 -8.73 5.74
C THR A 558 19.75 -8.08 6.99
N GLU A 559 20.59 -7.90 8.00
CA GLU A 559 20.25 -7.21 9.24
C GLU A 559 19.81 -5.77 8.93
N PRO A 560 18.73 -5.22 9.54
CA PRO A 560 18.40 -3.81 9.44
C PRO A 560 19.60 -2.93 9.81
N ALA A 561 19.83 -1.85 9.07
CA ALA A 561 20.97 -0.96 9.28
C ALA A 561 21.02 -0.36 10.69
N GLU A 562 19.86 -0.13 11.29
CA GLU A 562 19.70 0.31 12.68
C GLU A 562 19.03 -0.78 13.50
N SER A 563 19.82 -1.61 14.13
CA SER A 563 19.35 -2.63 15.05
C SER A 563 20.30 -2.79 16.25
N PRO A 564 19.89 -3.54 17.28
CA PRO A 564 20.80 -3.87 18.39
C PRO A 564 22.07 -4.62 17.98
N LEU A 565 22.07 -5.28 16.82
CA LEU A 565 23.20 -6.05 16.30
C LEU A 565 24.08 -5.26 15.35
N SER A 566 23.47 -4.47 14.45
CA SER A 566 24.19 -3.73 13.39
C SER A 566 24.71 -2.36 13.83
N ALA A 567 24.08 -1.73 14.83
CA ALA A 567 24.39 -0.38 15.25
C ALA A 567 24.58 -0.27 16.79
N PRO A 568 25.54 -1.03 17.41
CA PRO A 568 25.70 -1.08 18.86
C PRO A 568 26.06 0.27 19.50
N GLU A 569 26.69 1.18 18.74
CA GLU A 569 26.99 2.52 19.24
C GLU A 569 25.72 3.39 19.34
N VAL A 570 24.78 3.23 18.39
CA VAL A 570 23.51 3.97 18.40
C VAL A 570 22.60 3.48 19.53
N VAL A 571 22.64 2.18 19.86
CA VAL A 571 21.87 1.58 20.96
C VAL A 571 22.14 2.24 22.31
N LYS A 572 23.36 2.77 22.54
CA LYS A 572 23.72 3.42 23.80
C LYS A 572 22.80 4.61 24.10
N ASP A 573 22.46 5.38 23.08
CA ASP A 573 21.60 6.56 23.20
C ASP A 573 20.13 6.28 22.84
N TYR A 574 19.89 5.26 21.99
CA TYR A 574 18.57 4.90 21.45
C TYR A 574 18.30 3.40 21.65
N PRO A 575 18.02 2.96 22.90
CA PRO A 575 18.06 1.54 23.27
C PRO A 575 16.84 0.71 22.83
N LEU A 576 15.84 1.32 22.23
CA LEU A 576 14.60 0.64 21.85
C LEU A 576 14.50 0.48 20.32
N VAL A 577 14.02 -0.67 19.89
CA VAL A 577 13.64 -0.88 18.49
C VAL A 577 12.30 -0.20 18.26
N CYS A 578 12.22 0.63 17.24
CA CYS A 578 11.02 1.39 16.89
C CYS A 578 10.46 0.99 15.53
N GLY A 579 9.13 1.00 15.43
CA GLY A 579 8.42 0.92 14.16
C GLY A 579 7.34 1.98 14.05
N VAL A 580 7.24 2.62 12.89
CA VAL A 580 6.10 3.46 12.51
C VAL A 580 5.07 2.54 11.85
N SER A 581 4.40 1.70 12.65
CA SER A 581 3.66 0.55 12.13
C SER A 581 2.25 0.35 12.70
N VAL A 582 1.86 1.06 13.76
CA VAL A 582 0.51 0.88 14.32
C VAL A 582 -0.52 1.43 13.35
N HIS A 583 -1.25 0.52 12.72
CA HIS A 583 -2.38 0.84 11.86
C HIS A 583 -3.69 0.80 12.69
N LEU A 584 -4.40 1.90 12.70
CA LEU A 584 -5.70 2.00 13.36
C LEU A 584 -6.81 1.73 12.34
N GLY A 585 -7.64 0.72 12.60
CA GLY A 585 -8.60 0.16 11.63
C GLY A 585 -9.65 1.13 11.08
N LEU A 586 -9.89 2.25 11.75
CA LEU A 586 -10.85 3.29 11.33
C LEU A 586 -10.23 4.35 10.40
N PHE A 587 -8.93 4.31 10.15
CA PHE A 587 -8.26 5.22 9.23
C PHE A 587 -7.72 4.48 7.99
N THR A 588 -7.49 5.24 6.94
CA THR A 588 -6.82 4.75 5.72
C THR A 588 -5.65 5.67 5.42
N HIS A 589 -4.43 5.14 5.50
CA HIS A 589 -3.21 5.95 5.37
C HIS A 589 -3.25 7.20 6.28
N THR A 590 -3.13 8.40 5.72
CA THR A 590 -3.23 9.68 6.45
C THR A 590 -4.67 10.19 6.55
N GLN A 591 -5.64 9.55 5.90
CA GLN A 591 -7.00 10.06 5.73
C GLN A 591 -7.88 9.87 6.98
N TYR A 592 -8.88 10.74 7.13
CA TYR A 592 -10.03 10.67 8.04
C TYR A 592 -9.73 10.98 9.51
N ARG A 593 -8.53 11.50 9.83
CA ARG A 593 -8.17 11.85 11.23
C ARG A 593 -8.86 13.10 11.75
N THR A 594 -9.50 13.87 10.89
CA THR A 594 -10.31 15.06 11.23
C THR A 594 -11.76 14.72 11.55
N LEU A 595 -12.25 13.56 11.09
CA LEU A 595 -13.66 13.19 11.22
C LEU A 595 -14.05 12.97 12.69
N PRO A 596 -15.06 13.68 13.22
CA PRO A 596 -15.40 13.68 14.62
C PRO A 596 -15.65 12.29 15.21
N TRP A 597 -16.47 11.45 14.57
CA TRP A 597 -16.77 10.09 15.06
C TRP A 597 -15.54 9.20 15.16
N LEU A 598 -14.59 9.33 14.23
CA LEU A 598 -13.37 8.53 14.25
C LEU A 598 -12.36 9.07 15.26
N LYS A 599 -12.36 10.40 15.46
CA LYS A 599 -11.51 11.09 16.43
C LYS A 599 -11.91 10.83 17.87
N GLU A 600 -13.19 10.58 18.17
CA GLU A 600 -13.63 10.14 19.49
C GLU A 600 -12.98 8.82 19.92
N ILE A 601 -12.79 7.89 18.95
CA ILE A 601 -12.19 6.57 19.23
C ILE A 601 -10.66 6.67 19.29
N TYR A 602 -10.06 7.46 18.37
CA TYR A 602 -8.61 7.66 18.26
C TYR A 602 -8.28 9.15 18.22
N PRO A 603 -8.16 9.79 19.39
CA PRO A 603 -8.06 11.26 19.49
C PRO A 603 -6.75 11.85 18.99
N GLY A 604 -5.67 11.06 18.92
CA GLY A 604 -4.34 11.54 18.52
C GLY A 604 -3.33 10.45 18.28
N ALA A 605 -2.11 10.87 17.92
CA ALA A 605 -0.97 10.00 17.77
C ALA A 605 -0.54 9.41 19.11
N SER A 606 -0.13 8.15 19.10
CA SER A 606 0.33 7.46 20.30
C SER A 606 1.55 6.56 20.00
N VAL A 607 2.29 6.23 21.05
CA VAL A 607 3.33 5.22 21.05
C VAL A 607 2.94 4.08 21.99
N TYR A 608 2.97 2.85 21.48
CA TYR A 608 2.72 1.64 22.26
C TYR A 608 4.00 1.25 23.00
N ILE A 609 3.89 1.15 24.32
CA ILE A 609 5.04 0.87 25.22
C ILE A 609 4.66 -0.27 26.15
N ASN A 610 5.54 -1.26 26.27
CA ASN A 610 5.33 -2.36 27.21
C ASN A 610 5.34 -1.87 28.67
N PRO A 611 4.47 -2.40 29.57
CA PRO A 611 4.41 -1.99 30.98
C PRO A 611 5.75 -2.08 31.72
N ALA A 612 6.60 -3.06 31.41
CA ALA A 612 7.92 -3.17 32.02
C ALA A 612 8.84 -2.00 31.60
N THR A 613 8.80 -1.61 30.35
CA THR A 613 9.55 -0.47 29.81
C THR A 613 8.99 0.85 30.33
N ALA A 614 7.65 1.02 30.32
CA ALA A 614 7.00 2.20 30.85
C ALA A 614 7.37 2.47 32.32
N ARG A 615 7.41 1.42 33.17
CA ARG A 615 7.86 1.56 34.58
C ARG A 615 9.31 2.01 34.68
N LYS A 616 10.22 1.48 33.84
CA LYS A 616 11.64 1.89 33.84
C LYS A 616 11.81 3.36 33.43
N LEU A 617 10.96 3.85 32.56
CA LEU A 617 10.98 5.23 32.04
C LEU A 617 10.16 6.21 32.91
N GLY A 618 9.46 5.74 33.94
CA GLY A 618 8.55 6.58 34.75
C GLY A 618 7.33 7.09 33.96
N VAL A 619 6.92 6.35 32.94
CA VAL A 619 5.80 6.71 32.04
C VAL A 619 4.55 5.96 32.43
N SER A 620 3.42 6.68 32.52
CA SER A 620 2.08 6.16 32.73
C SER A 620 1.26 6.21 31.43
N ASN A 621 0.18 5.43 31.39
CA ASN A 621 -0.72 5.46 30.25
C ASN A 621 -1.36 6.84 30.09
N GLY A 622 -1.30 7.40 28.87
CA GLY A 622 -1.80 8.75 28.56
C GLY A 622 -0.78 9.88 28.77
N ASP A 623 0.37 9.62 29.40
CA ASP A 623 1.42 10.64 29.53
C ASP A 623 1.88 11.14 28.16
N ALA A 624 2.17 12.45 28.08
CA ALA A 624 2.87 13.01 26.94
C ALA A 624 4.33 12.57 26.97
N VAL A 625 4.81 12.04 25.86
CA VAL A 625 6.20 11.58 25.71
C VAL A 625 6.81 12.08 24.42
N TYR A 626 8.11 12.28 24.42
CA TYR A 626 8.90 12.39 23.20
C TYR A 626 9.36 11.01 22.77
N VAL A 627 9.18 10.69 21.49
CA VAL A 627 9.91 9.61 20.82
C VAL A 627 11.00 10.27 19.99
N GLU A 628 12.24 9.87 20.20
CA GLU A 628 13.42 10.46 19.56
C GLU A 628 14.22 9.40 18.83
N SER A 629 14.71 9.72 17.65
CA SER A 629 15.66 8.96 16.84
C SER A 629 16.87 9.83 16.51
N PRO A 630 17.96 9.31 15.94
CA PRO A 630 19.07 10.15 15.47
C PRO A 630 18.69 11.26 14.49
N ARG A 631 17.49 11.19 13.89
CA ARG A 631 17.02 12.12 12.84
C ARG A 631 16.08 13.21 13.36
N GLY A 632 15.36 12.94 14.42
CA GLY A 632 14.40 13.91 14.94
C GLY A 632 13.61 13.37 16.12
N LYS A 633 12.64 14.16 16.56
CA LYS A 633 11.74 13.81 17.65
C LYS A 633 10.29 14.21 17.35
N ILE A 634 9.37 13.47 17.93
CA ILE A 634 7.94 13.74 17.90
C ILE A 634 7.34 13.70 19.30
N SER A 635 6.26 14.44 19.51
CA SER A 635 5.47 14.41 20.72
C SER A 635 4.20 13.58 20.50
N VAL A 636 3.97 12.57 21.36
CA VAL A 636 2.84 11.66 21.26
C VAL A 636 2.36 11.24 22.65
N SER A 637 1.16 10.66 22.75
CA SER A 637 0.67 10.08 24.00
C SER A 637 1.18 8.66 24.19
N ALA A 638 1.58 8.29 25.40
CA ALA A 638 1.95 6.92 25.72
C ALA A 638 0.70 6.03 25.82
N CYS A 639 0.70 4.91 25.07
CA CYS A 639 -0.25 3.82 25.23
C CYS A 639 0.48 2.63 25.88
N VAL A 640 0.31 2.47 27.20
CA VAL A 640 0.96 1.39 27.93
C VAL A 640 0.19 0.09 27.73
N THR A 641 0.83 -0.90 27.08
CA THR A 641 0.16 -2.14 26.66
C THR A 641 1.13 -3.32 26.55
N GLU A 642 0.64 -4.52 26.85
CA GLU A 642 1.39 -5.77 26.68
C GLU A 642 1.45 -6.26 25.20
N MET A 643 0.85 -5.52 24.27
CA MET A 643 0.82 -5.89 22.86
C MET A 643 2.22 -5.87 22.18
N VAL A 644 3.20 -5.24 22.79
CA VAL A 644 4.56 -5.09 22.26
C VAL A 644 5.61 -5.67 23.22
N ASP A 645 6.73 -6.16 22.67
CA ASP A 645 7.86 -6.66 23.44
C ASP A 645 8.48 -5.52 24.29
N PRO A 646 9.01 -5.78 25.50
CA PRO A 646 9.66 -4.75 26.32
C PRO A 646 10.82 -3.98 25.66
N ARG A 647 11.43 -4.53 24.63
CA ARG A 647 12.53 -3.92 23.86
C ARG A 647 12.05 -3.13 22.64
N VAL A 648 10.74 -3.11 22.40
CA VAL A 648 10.11 -2.53 21.19
C VAL A 648 9.11 -1.46 21.56
N VAL A 649 9.08 -0.39 20.81
CA VAL A 649 7.97 0.58 20.80
C VAL A 649 7.41 0.73 19.40
N GLN A 650 6.11 0.99 19.31
CA GLN A 650 5.42 1.08 18.04
C GLN A 650 4.60 2.38 17.98
N VAL A 651 4.90 3.21 16.99
CA VAL A 651 4.27 4.52 16.82
C VAL A 651 3.11 4.43 15.84
N THR A 652 2.00 5.09 16.16
CA THR A 652 0.91 5.31 15.21
C THR A 652 1.33 6.34 14.17
N TRP A 653 0.92 6.18 12.93
CA TRP A 653 1.32 7.05 11.82
C TRP A 653 0.13 7.74 11.15
N GLY A 654 0.43 8.73 10.30
CA GLY A 654 -0.55 9.41 9.47
C GLY A 654 -1.12 10.69 10.08
N TRP A 655 -0.63 11.14 11.23
CA TRP A 655 -0.84 12.50 11.74
C TRP A 655 0.17 13.47 11.13
N GLY A 656 -0.09 14.76 11.23
CA GLY A 656 0.78 15.84 10.77
C GLY A 656 0.00 17.07 10.36
N GLN A 657 0.50 18.23 10.81
CA GLN A 657 0.00 19.53 10.37
C GLN A 657 0.26 19.75 8.87
N PRO A 658 -0.58 20.53 8.16
CA PRO A 658 -1.74 21.28 8.69
C PRO A 658 -3.04 20.46 8.75
N TYR A 659 -3.10 19.30 8.09
CA TYR A 659 -4.33 18.51 7.94
C TYR A 659 -4.83 17.93 9.28
N ALA A 660 -3.97 17.21 9.99
CA ALA A 660 -4.29 16.62 11.28
C ALA A 660 -3.33 17.13 12.36
N SER A 661 -3.84 17.29 13.60
CA SER A 661 -3.00 17.68 14.74
C SER A 661 -1.91 16.65 15.04
N GLY A 662 -0.80 17.09 15.61
CA GLY A 662 0.33 16.25 16.01
C GLY A 662 1.49 16.26 15.03
N ASP A 663 2.54 15.53 15.39
CA ASP A 663 3.78 15.47 14.62
C ASP A 663 3.75 14.34 13.59
N ARG A 664 4.55 14.50 12.53
CA ARG A 664 4.72 13.46 11.50
C ARG A 664 5.62 12.35 12.04
N ALA A 665 5.08 11.14 12.18
CA ALA A 665 5.86 10.00 12.67
C ALA A 665 7.11 9.72 11.80
N ASN A 666 7.04 10.00 10.50
CA ASN A 666 8.15 9.77 9.57
C ASN A 666 9.28 10.83 9.65
N THR A 667 9.19 11.82 10.53
CA THR A 667 10.34 12.63 10.98
C THR A 667 11.38 11.76 11.70
N LEU A 668 10.95 10.64 12.31
CA LEU A 668 11.83 9.69 12.97
C LEU A 668 12.58 8.76 12.01
N THR A 669 12.10 8.59 10.77
CA THR A 669 12.59 7.56 9.84
C THR A 669 13.65 8.11 8.88
N GLY A 670 14.52 7.21 8.39
CA GLY A 670 15.57 7.53 7.43
C GLY A 670 15.25 7.05 6.02
N ASP A 671 15.90 7.66 5.02
CA ASP A 671 15.80 7.28 3.62
C ASP A 671 17.18 6.97 2.97
N ALA A 672 18.26 6.96 3.76
CA ALA A 672 19.60 6.65 3.28
C ALA A 672 19.75 5.17 2.93
N GLU A 673 19.31 4.30 3.86
CA GLU A 673 19.31 2.86 3.67
C GLU A 673 17.99 2.41 3.04
N ARG A 674 18.10 1.70 1.92
CA ARG A 674 16.96 1.29 1.10
C ARG A 674 17.11 -0.14 0.64
N CYS A 675 15.99 -0.82 0.43
CA CYS A 675 15.99 -2.07 -0.32
C CYS A 675 16.59 -1.81 -1.73
N PRO A 676 17.67 -2.50 -2.10
CA PRO A 676 18.37 -2.22 -3.35
C PRO A 676 17.49 -2.49 -4.59
N ILE A 677 16.48 -3.34 -4.46
CA ILE A 677 15.59 -3.74 -5.55
C ILE A 677 14.38 -2.79 -5.66
N SER A 678 13.73 -2.48 -4.53
CA SER A 678 12.47 -1.72 -4.54
C SER A 678 12.58 -0.26 -4.09
N GLY A 679 13.68 0.12 -3.44
CA GLY A 679 13.82 1.43 -2.83
C GLY A 679 13.03 1.61 -1.52
N ALA A 680 12.45 0.54 -0.97
CA ALA A 680 11.76 0.58 0.31
C ALA A 680 12.72 0.91 1.46
N THR A 681 12.24 1.66 2.44
CA THR A 681 13.01 2.16 3.58
C THR A 681 12.63 1.47 4.88
N GLY A 682 13.49 1.55 5.89
CA GLY A 682 13.33 0.88 7.18
C GLY A 682 12.38 1.58 8.15
N ASN A 683 11.18 1.96 7.73
CA ASN A 683 10.24 2.69 8.60
C ASN A 683 9.71 1.86 9.78
N ARG A 684 9.85 0.54 9.72
CA ARG A 684 9.33 -0.37 10.74
C ARG A 684 10.40 -1.03 11.60
N SER A 685 11.68 -0.67 11.38
CA SER A 685 12.79 -1.18 12.16
C SER A 685 13.92 -0.16 12.18
N PHE A 686 13.95 0.68 13.21
CA PHE A 686 15.02 1.63 13.50
C PHE A 686 15.17 1.80 15.02
N LEU A 687 16.19 2.53 15.47
CA LEU A 687 16.45 2.72 16.89
C LEU A 687 15.87 4.05 17.38
N CYS A 688 15.34 4.04 18.63
CA CYS A 688 14.79 5.21 19.28
C CYS A 688 14.99 5.17 20.82
N ARG A 689 14.69 6.31 21.43
CA ARG A 689 14.42 6.42 22.87
C ARG A 689 13.08 7.09 23.13
N VAL A 690 12.51 6.84 24.30
CA VAL A 690 11.30 7.49 24.77
C VAL A 690 11.62 8.27 26.03
N VAL A 691 11.20 9.54 26.06
CA VAL A 691 11.45 10.46 27.19
C VAL A 691 10.11 11.07 27.61
N LYS A 692 9.82 11.01 28.91
CA LYS A 692 8.62 11.65 29.46
C LYS A 692 8.74 13.17 29.30
N VAL A 693 7.66 13.81 28.86
CA VAL A 693 7.56 15.29 28.87
C VAL A 693 7.35 15.73 30.32
N GLU A 694 8.29 16.49 30.85
CA GLU A 694 8.12 17.10 32.18
C GLU A 694 7.00 18.13 32.13
N ALA A 695 6.06 18.07 33.09
CA ALA A 695 5.07 19.12 33.23
C ALA A 695 5.80 20.40 33.71
N ASN A 696 5.77 21.45 32.89
CA ASN A 696 6.25 22.77 33.29
C ASN A 696 5.38 23.38 34.37
#